data_14e6e20c93cf5cfc871b3210836a8f32
#
_entry.id   14e6e20c93cf5cfc871b3210836a8f32
#
_cell.length_a   1.000
_cell.length_b   1.000
_cell.length_c   1.000
_cell.angle_alpha   90.00
_cell.angle_beta   90.00
_cell.angle_gamma   90.00
#
_symmetry.space_group_name_H-M   'P 1'
#
loop_
_entity.id
_entity.type
_entity.pdbx_description
1 polymer ?
#
loop_
_entity_poly.entity_id
_entity_poly.type
_entity_poly.pdbx_seq_one_letter_code
_entity_poly.pdbx_strand_id
1 'polypeptide(L)'
;MKKTFFSLAITCCLALLANAQPINRATPESNLKSAKEAEENGNPYAALDLYEKVYQDNKKDKTLAAKLALLNFELRDYEKAEKGFNRLVQRDRKMEYVELRYWLAMSMKHNGKHAEAIAMFKEYIADGSDDTLKVAAKREIAGCELARKMKQPENLLVDNIGKTANSPQTEGSPSYSGGELYYATLMSKDVVVLNGKEGDWYSKIVSASKTGTGAEFGEPKVLGTQINREDWHQGNVSVTADGKTMYFTRVQLAEKGQNLGESKIFYSIKTSEGWGAANEVVGVNGDYIAKHPCEGELFGEKVLFFVANMPGGKGGDDIYYAPKKSEGVFGFPINLGDVVNTPGKEASPFYLDGKLWFSSNGRPTMGGLDVFESQWNGSVWSEPKLMPEGINTTLDDEYFSSSADGMSGFVTSNRPGPNNLKSKTCCDDIYAWEYERIKVELDATTFRLRRKGEKVNPPLKNCTVTVVDVTTPSPLDAGERNNPSSNDFHFTLLPEKSYIVVANATGFKPDTVTLNTVGIKKTTTIAKKLTLRLERREPVYDTIRINEPIRLDNILYDYDKDNIRPDAEPDLQYLTDLMIKYPDMKIELSSHTDSRGKDDYNEDLSQRRAESAKRWILSKGIQEDRIIAKGYGEKVLKNGCSNGVECTEEEHQLNRRTEFKILSGPTSIITEQIEVREKPSSGKQSINDAYAFLQKIIAASRDTLAPTQDNPADKEIKFVNELLSFETVKEGVMVGAQFIFENIGTRPLEVELVSACECMNIKWPHEEILPGESGLIEIDYDTRSYKGDMVKDIDVIFSNLDGKGYPLVKQVKLVGKID
;
A
#
# COMPACT_ATOMS: atom_id res chain seq x y z
N MET A 1 -6.03 98.99 -23.47
CA MET A 1 -5.65 98.12 -22.39
C MET A 1 -5.91 96.65 -22.63
N LYS A 2 -6.05 96.13 -23.87
CA LYS A 2 -6.26 94.69 -24.15
C LYS A 2 -5.17 94.05 -25.01
N LYS A 3 -4.11 94.81 -25.44
CA LYS A 3 -3.03 94.26 -26.22
C LYS A 3 -1.70 94.02 -25.46
N THR A 4 -1.55 94.58 -24.26
CA THR A 4 -0.39 94.46 -23.40
C THR A 4 -0.37 93.31 -22.49
N PHE A 5 -1.51 92.64 -22.18
CA PHE A 5 -1.63 91.53 -21.34
C PHE A 5 -1.33 90.17 -22.04
N PHE A 6 -1.41 90.15 -23.39
CA PHE A 6 -1.17 88.98 -24.18
C PHE A 6 0.31 88.69 -24.40
N SER A 7 1.11 89.73 -24.39
CA SER A 7 2.58 89.59 -24.64
C SER A 7 3.33 89.21 -23.36
N LEU A 8 2.82 89.54 -22.15
CA LEU A 8 3.45 89.17 -20.90
C LEU A 8 3.19 87.70 -20.55
N ALA A 9 2.01 87.12 -20.93
CA ALA A 9 1.65 85.73 -20.71
C ALA A 9 2.42 84.76 -21.58
N ILE A 10 2.74 85.14 -22.82
CA ILE A 10 3.56 84.29 -23.71
C ILE A 10 5.03 84.30 -23.32
N THR A 11 5.58 85.42 -22.79
CA THR A 11 6.96 85.51 -22.31
C THR A 11 7.16 84.72 -21.01
N CYS A 12 6.19 84.68 -20.11
CA CYS A 12 6.21 83.85 -18.90
C CYS A 12 6.10 82.34 -19.22
N CYS A 13 5.25 81.94 -20.18
CA CYS A 13 5.18 80.51 -20.60
C CYS A 13 6.45 80.03 -21.32
N LEU A 14 7.13 80.93 -22.10
CA LEU A 14 8.40 80.62 -22.73
C LEU A 14 9.59 80.56 -21.70
N ALA A 15 9.54 81.31 -20.65
CA ALA A 15 10.52 81.29 -19.56
C ALA A 15 10.38 80.07 -18.66
N LEU A 16 9.14 79.54 -18.52
CA LEU A 16 8.88 78.30 -17.79
C LEU A 16 9.22 77.03 -18.58
N LEU A 17 9.24 77.13 -19.92
CA LEU A 17 9.73 76.02 -20.76
C LEU A 17 11.27 76.01 -20.93
N ALA A 18 11.97 77.08 -20.63
CA ALA A 18 13.42 77.13 -20.68
C ALA A 18 14.16 76.63 -19.43
N ASN A 19 13.38 76.35 -18.33
CA ASN A 19 13.91 75.75 -17.09
C ASN A 19 13.38 74.27 -16.84
N ALA A 20 12.82 73.65 -17.86
CA ALA A 20 12.72 72.24 -17.85
C ALA A 20 14.14 71.68 -17.93
N GLN A 21 14.73 71.34 -16.76
CA GLN A 21 15.94 70.57 -16.76
C GLN A 21 15.70 69.31 -17.62
N PRO A 22 16.62 68.95 -18.52
CA PRO A 22 16.52 67.70 -19.22
C PRO A 22 16.40 66.62 -18.16
N ILE A 23 15.35 65.86 -18.23
CA ILE A 23 15.24 64.63 -17.44
C ILE A 23 16.51 63.86 -17.76
N ASN A 24 17.45 63.88 -16.82
CA ASN A 24 18.72 63.16 -16.93
C ASN A 24 18.36 61.68 -17.07
N ARG A 25 18.28 61.20 -18.30
CA ARG A 25 18.22 59.76 -18.53
C ARG A 25 19.49 59.18 -17.94
N ALA A 26 19.32 58.31 -16.94
CA ALA A 26 20.45 57.62 -16.33
C ALA A 26 21.34 57.04 -17.45
N THR A 27 22.65 57.33 -17.40
CA THR A 27 23.58 56.80 -18.39
C THR A 27 23.77 55.29 -18.17
N PRO A 28 24.22 54.50 -19.19
CA PRO A 28 24.58 53.09 -19.00
C PRO A 28 25.54 52.87 -17.84
N GLU A 29 26.54 53.76 -17.65
CA GLU A 29 27.53 53.69 -16.56
C GLU A 29 26.86 53.93 -15.18
N SER A 30 25.91 54.85 -15.10
CA SER A 30 25.15 55.14 -13.88
C SER A 30 24.26 53.93 -13.55
N ASN A 31 23.54 53.36 -14.55
CA ASN A 31 22.71 52.18 -14.34
C ASN A 31 23.57 50.96 -13.91
N LEU A 32 24.76 50.78 -14.50
CA LEU A 32 25.67 49.69 -14.13
C LEU A 32 26.15 49.81 -12.69
N LYS A 33 26.48 51.02 -12.25
CA LYS A 33 26.85 51.31 -10.86
C LYS A 33 25.70 51.01 -9.91
N SER A 34 24.51 51.52 -10.22
CA SER A 34 23.31 51.30 -9.41
C SER A 34 22.91 49.80 -9.37
N ALA A 35 23.12 49.05 -10.48
CA ALA A 35 22.89 47.62 -10.52
C ALA A 35 23.82 46.87 -9.54
N LYS A 36 25.13 47.19 -9.52
CA LYS A 36 26.07 46.62 -8.57
C LYS A 36 25.73 46.96 -7.11
N GLU A 37 25.38 48.24 -6.86
CA GLU A 37 24.95 48.70 -5.54
C GLU A 37 23.66 47.94 -5.08
N ALA A 38 22.70 47.70 -6.00
CA ALA A 38 21.50 46.95 -5.70
C ALA A 38 21.83 45.49 -5.38
N GLU A 39 22.75 44.87 -6.09
CA GLU A 39 23.20 43.48 -5.85
C GLU A 39 23.92 43.37 -4.48
N GLU A 40 24.88 44.30 -4.20
CA GLU A 40 25.60 44.39 -2.93
C GLU A 40 24.67 44.64 -1.72
N ASN A 41 23.58 45.33 -1.97
CA ASN A 41 22.55 45.59 -0.98
C ASN A 41 21.48 44.46 -0.88
N GLY A 42 21.68 43.34 -1.55
CA GLY A 42 20.79 42.18 -1.48
C GLY A 42 19.46 42.36 -2.22
N ASN A 43 19.41 43.27 -3.23
CA ASN A 43 18.21 43.44 -4.08
C ASN A 43 18.48 42.94 -5.51
N PRO A 44 18.47 41.61 -5.74
CA PRO A 44 18.84 41.04 -7.02
C PRO A 44 17.81 41.35 -8.13
N TYR A 45 16.55 41.58 -7.80
CA TYR A 45 15.53 41.95 -8.80
C TYR A 45 15.73 43.37 -9.34
N ALA A 46 16.04 44.36 -8.47
CA ALA A 46 16.40 45.70 -8.90
C ALA A 46 17.72 45.68 -9.70
N ALA A 47 18.70 44.87 -9.28
CA ALA A 47 19.93 44.67 -10.03
C ALA A 47 19.66 44.10 -11.44
N LEU A 48 18.80 43.08 -11.54
CA LEU A 48 18.38 42.45 -12.81
C LEU A 48 17.78 43.50 -13.76
N ASP A 49 16.80 44.28 -13.27
CA ASP A 49 16.12 45.33 -14.06
C ASP A 49 17.12 46.39 -14.59
N LEU A 50 18.10 46.76 -13.78
CA LEU A 50 19.12 47.74 -14.16
C LEU A 50 20.14 47.15 -15.14
N TYR A 51 20.60 45.91 -14.91
CA TYR A 51 21.49 45.22 -15.85
C TYR A 51 20.81 44.98 -17.21
N GLU A 52 19.52 44.64 -17.21
CA GLU A 52 18.75 44.48 -18.45
C GLU A 52 18.70 45.82 -19.26
N LYS A 53 18.48 46.96 -18.58
CA LYS A 53 18.52 48.28 -19.24
C LYS A 53 19.86 48.51 -19.89
N VAL A 54 20.98 48.30 -19.17
CA VAL A 54 22.35 48.46 -19.71
C VAL A 54 22.56 47.53 -20.91
N TYR A 55 22.09 46.28 -20.81
CA TYR A 55 22.24 45.30 -21.91
C TYR A 55 21.43 45.65 -23.15
N GLN A 56 20.29 46.32 -23.04
CA GLN A 56 19.51 46.78 -24.20
C GLN A 56 20.33 47.80 -25.05
N ASP A 57 21.18 48.62 -24.39
CA ASP A 57 22.05 49.60 -25.08
C ASP A 57 23.25 48.95 -25.76
N ASN A 58 23.75 47.81 -25.20
CA ASN A 58 24.89 47.07 -25.78
C ASN A 58 24.66 45.55 -25.77
N LYS A 59 23.84 45.05 -26.69
CA LYS A 59 23.52 43.60 -26.82
C LYS A 59 24.70 42.72 -27.24
N LYS A 60 25.87 43.30 -27.49
CA LYS A 60 27.10 42.57 -27.83
C LYS A 60 27.96 42.27 -26.62
N ASP A 61 27.64 42.83 -25.48
CA ASP A 61 28.35 42.59 -24.24
C ASP A 61 28.06 41.17 -23.72
N LYS A 62 28.99 40.25 -23.99
CA LYS A 62 28.85 38.85 -23.57
C LYS A 62 29.01 38.65 -22.08
N THR A 63 29.83 39.48 -21.41
CA THR A 63 30.04 39.43 -19.97
C THR A 63 28.77 39.80 -19.24
N LEU A 64 28.11 40.88 -19.66
CA LEU A 64 26.84 41.26 -19.07
C LEU A 64 25.70 40.25 -19.41
N ALA A 65 25.73 39.66 -20.63
CA ALA A 65 24.81 38.60 -20.99
C ALA A 65 24.96 37.34 -20.09
N ALA A 66 26.21 36.96 -19.77
CA ALA A 66 26.46 35.83 -18.84
C ALA A 66 26.00 36.18 -17.41
N LYS A 67 26.27 37.39 -16.93
CA LYS A 67 25.78 37.89 -15.64
C LYS A 67 24.24 37.83 -15.53
N LEU A 68 23.55 38.32 -16.58
CA LEU A 68 22.09 38.27 -16.65
C LEU A 68 21.54 36.83 -16.64
N ALA A 69 22.21 35.91 -17.35
CA ALA A 69 21.80 34.52 -17.38
C ALA A 69 21.97 33.85 -15.99
N LEU A 70 23.09 34.10 -15.32
CA LEU A 70 23.35 33.63 -13.95
C LEU A 70 22.35 34.22 -12.97
N LEU A 71 22.08 35.51 -13.02
CA LEU A 71 21.13 36.20 -12.14
C LEU A 71 19.69 35.69 -12.35
N ASN A 72 19.28 35.41 -13.60
CA ASN A 72 18.00 34.77 -13.86
C ASN A 72 17.97 33.34 -13.27
N PHE A 73 19.09 32.59 -13.33
CA PHE A 73 19.17 31.27 -12.72
C PHE A 73 19.04 31.34 -11.17
N GLU A 74 19.76 32.26 -10.52
CA GLU A 74 19.69 32.50 -9.08
C GLU A 74 18.28 32.95 -8.64
N LEU A 75 17.60 33.75 -9.47
CA LEU A 75 16.22 34.17 -9.25
C LEU A 75 15.18 33.15 -9.71
N ARG A 76 15.60 31.92 -10.01
CA ARG A 76 14.76 30.80 -10.43
C ARG A 76 13.93 31.06 -11.70
N ASP A 77 14.31 32.00 -12.58
CA ASP A 77 13.74 32.14 -13.94
C ASP A 77 14.51 31.22 -14.90
N TYR A 78 14.32 29.92 -14.75
CA TYR A 78 15.09 28.94 -15.50
C TYR A 78 14.85 28.99 -17.00
N GLU A 79 13.68 29.45 -17.45
CA GLU A 79 13.41 29.65 -18.88
C GLU A 79 14.28 30.77 -19.49
N LYS A 80 14.41 31.92 -18.80
CA LYS A 80 15.29 33.00 -19.25
C LYS A 80 16.77 32.66 -19.10
N ALA A 81 17.12 31.98 -18.00
CA ALA A 81 18.48 31.52 -17.78
C ALA A 81 18.94 30.59 -18.92
N GLU A 82 18.13 29.54 -19.24
CA GLU A 82 18.41 28.62 -20.36
C GLU A 82 18.61 29.37 -21.69
N LYS A 83 17.68 30.27 -22.03
CA LYS A 83 17.77 31.08 -23.26
C LYS A 83 19.05 31.92 -23.27
N GLY A 84 19.42 32.53 -22.13
CA GLY A 84 20.64 33.33 -21.97
C GLY A 84 21.89 32.50 -22.17
N PHE A 85 22.04 31.41 -21.42
CA PHE A 85 23.21 30.52 -21.53
C PHE A 85 23.34 29.89 -22.92
N ASN A 86 22.22 29.37 -23.46
CA ASN A 86 22.24 28.71 -24.77
C ASN A 86 22.73 29.64 -25.87
N ARG A 87 22.33 30.95 -25.85
CA ARG A 87 22.82 31.97 -26.81
C ARG A 87 24.32 32.16 -26.72
N LEU A 88 24.91 32.11 -25.54
CA LEU A 88 26.34 32.26 -25.32
C LEU A 88 27.10 31.01 -25.74
N VAL A 89 26.69 29.82 -25.24
CA VAL A 89 27.34 28.54 -25.50
C VAL A 89 27.33 28.18 -27.01
N GLN A 90 26.21 28.35 -27.73
CA GLN A 90 26.13 28.04 -29.17
C GLN A 90 27.03 28.91 -30.05
N ARG A 91 27.40 30.09 -29.58
CA ARG A 91 28.27 31.05 -30.31
C ARG A 91 29.72 31.04 -29.84
N ASP A 92 30.06 30.20 -28.89
CA ASP A 92 31.38 30.11 -28.25
C ASP A 92 32.34 29.23 -29.05
N ARG A 93 32.81 29.75 -30.21
CA ARG A 93 33.76 29.01 -31.04
C ARG A 93 35.18 28.95 -30.42
N LYS A 94 35.47 29.77 -29.41
CA LYS A 94 36.78 29.86 -28.77
C LYS A 94 36.86 29.15 -27.42
N MET A 95 35.81 28.51 -27.00
CA MET A 95 35.70 27.84 -25.69
C MET A 95 35.94 28.78 -24.50
N GLU A 96 35.52 30.06 -24.64
CA GLU A 96 35.67 31.08 -23.59
C GLU A 96 34.62 30.94 -22.48
N TYR A 97 33.52 30.24 -22.74
CA TYR A 97 32.34 30.08 -21.85
C TYR A 97 32.02 28.63 -21.54
N VAL A 98 33.02 27.74 -21.49
CA VAL A 98 32.82 26.30 -21.24
C VAL A 98 32.10 26.05 -19.90
N GLU A 99 32.43 26.83 -18.88
CA GLU A 99 31.83 26.70 -17.56
C GLU A 99 30.31 27.02 -17.55
N LEU A 100 29.85 27.85 -18.51
CA LEU A 100 28.41 28.11 -18.65
C LEU A 100 27.61 26.90 -19.15
N ARG A 101 28.27 25.89 -19.72
CA ARG A 101 27.59 24.62 -20.10
C ARG A 101 27.00 23.90 -18.88
N TYR A 102 27.67 23.97 -17.74
CA TYR A 102 27.12 23.42 -16.49
C TYR A 102 25.81 24.12 -16.11
N TRP A 103 25.78 25.43 -16.12
CA TRP A 103 24.58 26.21 -15.77
C TRP A 103 23.48 26.12 -16.83
N LEU A 104 23.85 25.94 -18.10
CA LEU A 104 22.89 25.64 -19.16
C LEU A 104 22.23 24.26 -18.90
N ALA A 105 23.03 23.25 -18.58
CA ALA A 105 22.51 21.93 -18.28
C ALA A 105 21.62 21.91 -17.03
N MET A 106 21.99 22.65 -15.97
CA MET A 106 21.16 22.86 -14.78
C MET A 106 19.83 23.53 -15.15
N SER A 107 19.86 24.61 -15.98
CA SER A 107 18.63 25.26 -16.43
C SER A 107 17.74 24.32 -17.24
N MET A 108 18.32 23.49 -18.12
CA MET A 108 17.59 22.44 -18.85
C MET A 108 16.97 21.40 -17.92
N LYS A 109 17.69 20.96 -16.88
CA LYS A 109 17.18 20.02 -15.86
C LYS A 109 15.95 20.61 -15.18
N HIS A 110 16.03 21.85 -14.67
CA HIS A 110 14.91 22.54 -14.02
C HIS A 110 13.72 22.79 -14.93
N ASN A 111 13.95 22.91 -16.24
CA ASN A 111 12.89 23.00 -17.25
C ASN A 111 12.37 21.62 -17.72
N GLY A 112 12.75 20.51 -17.06
CA GLY A 112 12.31 19.15 -17.38
C GLY A 112 12.94 18.53 -18.63
N LYS A 113 13.96 19.17 -19.23
CA LYS A 113 14.66 18.71 -20.44
C LYS A 113 15.82 17.78 -20.07
N HIS A 114 15.50 16.66 -19.40
CA HIS A 114 16.51 15.79 -18.80
C HIS A 114 17.47 15.15 -19.83
N ALA A 115 16.98 14.81 -21.04
CA ALA A 115 17.83 14.22 -22.06
C ALA A 115 18.89 15.21 -22.58
N GLU A 116 18.46 16.45 -22.84
CA GLU A 116 19.32 17.55 -23.26
C GLU A 116 20.30 17.96 -22.15
N ALA A 117 19.82 18.01 -20.90
CA ALA A 117 20.67 18.27 -19.74
C ALA A 117 21.78 17.22 -19.59
N ILE A 118 21.49 15.94 -19.73
CA ILE A 118 22.49 14.83 -19.69
C ILE A 118 23.54 15.05 -20.78
N ALA A 119 23.14 15.39 -22.00
CA ALA A 119 24.08 15.62 -23.10
C ALA A 119 25.00 16.80 -22.78
N MET A 120 24.46 17.91 -22.31
CA MET A 120 25.21 19.11 -21.98
C MET A 120 26.15 18.93 -20.78
N PHE A 121 25.74 18.18 -19.74
CA PHE A 121 26.61 17.80 -18.63
C PHE A 121 27.80 16.94 -19.11
N LYS A 122 27.57 16.01 -20.03
CA LYS A 122 28.64 15.18 -20.61
C LYS A 122 29.66 16.02 -21.38
N GLU A 123 29.19 17.01 -22.16
CA GLU A 123 30.07 17.98 -22.84
C GLU A 123 30.87 18.80 -21.81
N TYR A 124 30.22 19.25 -20.72
CA TYR A 124 30.91 19.96 -19.65
C TYR A 124 31.97 19.10 -18.96
N ILE A 125 31.68 17.81 -18.64
CA ILE A 125 32.66 16.92 -18.04
C ILE A 125 33.90 16.73 -18.92
N ALA A 126 33.71 16.70 -20.25
CA ALA A 126 34.82 16.57 -21.20
C ALA A 126 35.70 17.79 -21.25
N ASP A 127 35.11 18.99 -21.31
CA ASP A 127 35.78 20.23 -21.68
C ASP A 127 36.00 21.21 -20.50
N GLY A 128 35.24 21.10 -19.40
CA GLY A 128 35.31 22.02 -18.26
C GLY A 128 36.64 21.91 -17.49
N SER A 129 36.96 22.91 -16.70
CA SER A 129 38.20 22.98 -15.90
C SER A 129 37.96 22.73 -14.40
N ASP A 130 36.76 22.97 -13.89
CA ASP A 130 36.43 22.84 -12.49
C ASP A 130 36.08 21.38 -12.13
N ASP A 131 36.96 20.68 -11.43
CA ASP A 131 36.78 19.29 -11.02
C ASP A 131 35.63 19.12 -10.03
N THR A 132 35.33 20.12 -9.20
CA THR A 132 34.18 20.09 -8.26
C THR A 132 32.86 20.10 -9.04
N LEU A 133 32.75 20.99 -10.04
CA LEU A 133 31.57 21.01 -10.90
C LEU A 133 31.46 19.75 -11.80
N LYS A 134 32.58 19.11 -12.17
CA LYS A 134 32.55 17.83 -12.89
C LYS A 134 32.00 16.70 -12.01
N VAL A 135 32.35 16.67 -10.72
CA VAL A 135 31.75 15.71 -9.75
C VAL A 135 30.26 15.99 -9.59
N ALA A 136 29.88 17.26 -9.44
CA ALA A 136 28.47 17.66 -9.40
C ALA A 136 27.74 17.26 -10.68
N ALA A 137 28.31 17.53 -11.87
CA ALA A 137 27.71 17.15 -13.15
C ALA A 137 27.42 15.65 -13.29
N LYS A 138 28.30 14.77 -12.76
CA LYS A 138 28.05 13.32 -12.74
C LYS A 138 26.85 12.97 -11.85
N ARG A 139 26.72 13.61 -10.70
CA ARG A 139 25.58 13.46 -9.81
C ARG A 139 24.28 13.94 -10.48
N GLU A 140 24.32 15.09 -11.15
CA GLU A 140 23.17 15.66 -11.86
C GLU A 140 22.71 14.77 -13.04
N ILE A 141 23.65 14.12 -13.75
CA ILE A 141 23.32 13.10 -14.78
C ILE A 141 22.54 11.95 -14.15
N ALA A 142 23.02 11.40 -13.03
CA ALA A 142 22.31 10.32 -12.34
C ALA A 142 20.91 10.77 -11.88
N GLY A 143 20.76 12.01 -11.41
CA GLY A 143 19.48 12.61 -11.08
C GLY A 143 18.52 12.71 -12.27
N CYS A 144 19.00 13.21 -13.40
CA CYS A 144 18.22 13.27 -14.64
C CYS A 144 17.80 11.86 -15.13
N GLU A 145 18.65 10.85 -14.96
CA GLU A 145 18.32 9.46 -15.30
C GLU A 145 17.25 8.87 -14.38
N LEU A 146 17.28 9.21 -13.09
CA LEU A 146 16.22 8.86 -12.13
C LEU A 146 14.90 9.54 -12.50
N ALA A 147 14.91 10.84 -12.75
CA ALA A 147 13.73 11.62 -13.12
C ALA A 147 12.99 11.04 -14.34
N ARG A 148 13.74 10.54 -15.33
CA ARG A 148 13.17 9.93 -16.55
C ARG A 148 12.46 8.58 -16.27
N LYS A 149 12.81 7.89 -15.20
CA LYS A 149 12.26 6.57 -14.82
C LYS A 149 11.18 6.67 -13.76
N MET A 150 11.27 7.68 -12.90
CA MET A 150 10.33 7.88 -11.80
C MET A 150 8.97 8.32 -12.35
N LYS A 151 7.91 7.84 -11.70
CA LYS A 151 6.53 8.19 -12.04
C LYS A 151 5.77 8.50 -10.77
N GLN A 152 4.85 9.44 -10.88
CA GLN A 152 3.91 9.70 -9.81
C GLN A 152 3.03 8.47 -9.58
N PRO A 153 2.89 7.99 -8.33
CA PRO A 153 1.94 6.95 -7.99
C PRO A 153 0.51 7.34 -8.41
N GLU A 154 -0.23 6.40 -9.02
CA GLU A 154 -1.58 6.69 -9.54
C GLU A 154 -2.58 7.16 -8.47
N ASN A 155 -2.35 6.77 -7.22
CA ASN A 155 -3.18 7.15 -6.08
C ASN A 155 -2.61 8.31 -5.27
N LEU A 156 -1.54 8.96 -5.71
CA LEU A 156 -1.00 10.16 -5.08
C LEU A 156 -1.63 11.40 -5.71
N LEU A 157 -2.35 12.17 -4.93
CA LEU A 157 -2.85 13.49 -5.29
C LEU A 157 -1.94 14.55 -4.66
N VAL A 158 -1.63 15.59 -5.41
CA VAL A 158 -0.83 16.73 -4.92
C VAL A 158 -1.47 18.01 -5.45
N ASP A 159 -2.07 18.78 -4.55
CA ASP A 159 -2.84 19.96 -4.87
C ASP A 159 -2.28 21.22 -4.18
N ASN A 160 -2.30 22.35 -4.88
CA ASN A 160 -2.01 23.65 -4.28
C ASN A 160 -3.06 23.98 -3.21
N ILE A 161 -2.65 24.47 -2.03
CA ILE A 161 -3.57 24.77 -0.93
C ILE A 161 -4.46 26.00 -1.18
N GLY A 162 -4.43 26.56 -2.35
CA GLY A 162 -5.31 27.61 -2.83
C GLY A 162 -4.73 29.02 -2.74
N LYS A 163 -5.32 29.91 -3.53
CA LYS A 163 -4.88 31.31 -3.70
C LYS A 163 -5.02 32.17 -2.45
N THR A 164 -5.80 31.73 -1.51
CA THR A 164 -6.04 32.44 -0.24
C THR A 164 -4.88 32.25 0.70
N ALA A 165 -4.38 31.01 0.83
CA ALA A 165 -3.26 30.68 1.71
C ALA A 165 -1.90 30.90 1.01
N ASN A 166 -1.79 30.56 -0.28
CA ASN A 166 -0.61 30.87 -1.09
C ASN A 166 -0.78 32.26 -1.72
N SER A 167 0.08 33.17 -1.34
CA SER A 167 0.11 34.55 -1.86
C SER A 167 0.94 34.60 -3.17
N PRO A 168 1.06 35.76 -3.84
CA PRO A 168 2.01 35.91 -4.95
C PRO A 168 3.49 35.91 -4.54
N GLN A 169 3.80 35.78 -3.26
CA GLN A 169 5.15 35.76 -2.67
C GLN A 169 5.54 34.31 -2.31
N THR A 170 6.40 34.15 -1.33
CA THR A 170 6.87 32.85 -0.86
C THR A 170 6.15 32.43 0.42
N GLU A 171 5.59 31.25 0.40
CA GLU A 171 5.06 30.52 1.55
C GLU A 171 5.88 29.25 1.79
N GLY A 172 6.09 28.89 3.08
CA GLY A 172 6.86 27.70 3.37
C GLY A 172 6.75 27.20 4.81
N SER A 173 7.41 26.08 5.07
CA SER A 173 7.44 25.39 6.37
C SER A 173 6.04 25.08 6.94
N PRO A 174 5.16 24.38 6.20
CA PRO A 174 3.84 24.03 6.69
C PRO A 174 3.91 23.04 7.86
N SER A 175 3.22 23.37 8.95
CA SER A 175 3.06 22.51 10.12
C SER A 175 1.60 22.46 10.54
N TYR A 176 0.93 21.31 10.34
CA TYR A 176 -0.49 21.14 10.63
C TYR A 176 -0.71 20.55 12.01
N SER A 177 -1.48 21.25 12.86
CA SER A 177 -1.79 20.79 14.21
C SER A 177 -3.11 21.37 14.71
N GLY A 178 -3.93 20.54 15.32
CA GLY A 178 -5.19 20.96 15.94
C GLY A 178 -6.20 21.61 15.00
N GLY A 179 -6.22 21.27 13.71
CA GLY A 179 -7.12 21.84 12.70
C GLY A 179 -6.60 23.11 12.03
N GLU A 180 -5.42 23.60 12.43
CA GLU A 180 -4.78 24.82 11.90
C GLU A 180 -3.48 24.44 11.18
N LEU A 181 -3.24 25.07 10.04
CA LEU A 181 -1.98 25.05 9.32
C LEU A 181 -1.16 26.28 9.72
N TYR A 182 -0.03 26.07 10.37
CA TYR A 182 0.97 27.09 10.67
C TYR A 182 2.01 27.11 9.58
N TYR A 183 2.38 28.28 9.06
CA TYR A 183 3.39 28.43 8.02
C TYR A 183 3.99 29.83 7.99
N ALA A 184 5.08 29.99 7.28
CA ALA A 184 5.73 31.30 7.07
C ALA A 184 5.30 31.89 5.73
N THR A 185 5.05 33.20 5.69
CA THR A 185 4.72 33.95 4.47
C THR A 185 5.28 35.37 4.53
N LEU A 186 5.57 35.95 3.38
CA LEU A 186 5.97 37.35 3.27
C LEU A 186 4.81 38.31 3.25
N MET A 187 3.61 37.88 2.88
CA MET A 187 2.36 38.65 2.82
C MET A 187 2.45 40.04 2.12
N SER A 188 3.46 40.30 1.32
CA SER A 188 3.62 41.57 0.59
C SER A 188 2.91 41.51 -0.75
N LYS A 189 2.35 42.69 -1.20
CA LYS A 189 1.76 42.81 -2.53
C LYS A 189 2.82 43.08 -3.61
N ASP A 190 3.99 43.57 -3.19
CA ASP A 190 5.10 43.92 -4.09
C ASP A 190 6.31 43.05 -3.81
N VAL A 191 7.22 42.97 -4.78
CA VAL A 191 8.48 42.24 -4.60
C VAL A 191 9.33 42.88 -3.51
N VAL A 192 9.82 42.04 -2.61
CA VAL A 192 10.67 42.47 -1.47
C VAL A 192 11.91 43.20 -1.96
N VAL A 193 12.09 44.41 -1.44
CA VAL A 193 13.31 45.21 -1.61
C VAL A 193 14.02 45.24 -0.25
N LEU A 194 15.09 44.48 -0.08
CA LEU A 194 15.81 44.31 1.19
C LEU A 194 16.39 45.61 1.78
N ASN A 195 16.22 46.76 1.14
CA ASN A 195 16.68 48.06 1.59
C ASN A 195 15.56 49.08 1.86
N GLY A 196 14.32 48.65 1.86
CA GLY A 196 13.20 49.60 2.06
C GLY A 196 13.08 49.96 3.54
N LYS A 197 13.07 51.22 3.82
CA LYS A 197 12.62 51.77 5.11
C LYS A 197 11.10 51.83 5.24
N GLU A 198 10.39 51.32 4.25
CA GLU A 198 8.94 51.40 4.15
C GLU A 198 8.34 50.01 4.05
N GLY A 199 7.56 49.64 5.06
CA GLY A 199 6.67 48.51 5.02
C GLY A 199 7.16 47.20 5.63
N ASP A 200 6.25 46.31 5.75
CA ASP A 200 6.32 44.98 6.41
C ASP A 200 7.00 43.95 5.49
N TRP A 201 8.31 44.02 5.38
CA TRP A 201 9.10 43.17 4.48
C TRP A 201 9.55 41.84 5.09
N TYR A 202 9.26 41.62 6.36
CA TYR A 202 9.74 40.46 7.10
C TYR A 202 8.75 39.30 6.99
N SER A 203 9.25 38.09 6.79
CA SER A 203 8.42 36.91 6.84
C SER A 203 7.79 36.75 8.22
N LYS A 204 6.53 36.35 8.24
CA LYS A 204 5.75 36.15 9.46
C LYS A 204 5.19 34.74 9.51
N ILE A 205 5.05 34.23 10.72
CA ILE A 205 4.31 32.99 10.96
C ILE A 205 2.84 33.32 11.07
N VAL A 206 2.05 32.63 10.30
CA VAL A 206 0.59 32.75 10.25
C VAL A 206 -0.08 31.42 10.56
N SER A 207 -1.38 31.43 10.83
CA SER A 207 -2.21 30.23 10.86
C SER A 207 -3.40 30.39 9.93
N ALA A 208 -3.81 29.28 9.30
CA ALA A 208 -5.01 29.20 8.49
C ALA A 208 -5.81 27.94 8.81
N SER A 209 -7.13 28.08 8.91
CA SER A 209 -8.03 26.93 9.14
C SER A 209 -8.40 26.28 7.80
N LYS A 210 -8.56 24.96 7.79
CA LYS A 210 -9.00 24.23 6.60
C LYS A 210 -10.43 24.60 6.21
N THR A 211 -10.68 24.81 4.91
CA THR A 211 -12.00 25.14 4.38
C THR A 211 -12.56 23.93 3.61
N GLY A 212 -13.59 23.29 4.19
CA GLY A 212 -14.23 22.15 3.53
C GLY A 212 -13.42 20.84 3.55
N THR A 213 -13.64 19.98 2.56
CA THR A 213 -13.03 18.64 2.45
C THR A 213 -11.82 18.59 1.51
N GLY A 214 -11.56 19.63 0.73
CA GLY A 214 -10.44 19.73 -0.23
C GLY A 214 -9.13 20.14 0.42
N ALA A 215 -8.16 20.46 -0.42
CA ALA A 215 -6.84 20.94 0.01
C ALA A 215 -6.82 22.43 0.43
N GLU A 216 -7.88 23.17 0.23
CA GLU A 216 -7.92 24.62 0.39
C GLU A 216 -7.98 25.07 1.86
N PHE A 217 -7.27 26.18 2.13
CA PHE A 217 -7.26 26.84 3.44
C PHE A 217 -7.83 28.26 3.33
N GLY A 218 -8.39 28.75 4.45
CA GLY A 218 -8.94 30.09 4.56
C GLY A 218 -7.87 31.18 4.67
N GLU A 219 -8.35 32.43 4.91
CA GLU A 219 -7.47 33.61 5.07
C GLU A 219 -6.48 33.40 6.21
N PRO A 220 -5.18 33.68 5.98
CA PRO A 220 -4.15 33.53 7.00
C PRO A 220 -4.28 34.62 8.06
N LYS A 221 -4.14 34.21 9.32
CA LYS A 221 -4.11 35.08 10.50
C LYS A 221 -2.69 35.21 11.01
N VAL A 222 -2.15 36.39 11.03
CA VAL A 222 -0.81 36.66 11.58
C VAL A 222 -0.80 36.37 13.06
N LEU A 223 0.15 35.54 13.52
CA LEU A 223 0.35 35.29 14.94
C LEU A 223 0.83 36.58 15.65
N GLY A 224 0.49 36.71 16.94
CA GLY A 224 0.80 37.88 17.73
C GLY A 224 2.31 38.20 17.87
N THR A 225 2.61 39.38 18.42
CA THR A 225 3.97 39.91 18.60
C THR A 225 4.86 39.04 19.50
N GLN A 226 4.27 38.16 20.32
CA GLN A 226 4.99 37.18 21.12
C GLN A 226 5.72 36.15 20.25
N ILE A 227 5.22 35.88 19.02
CA ILE A 227 5.83 35.02 18.01
C ILE A 227 6.53 35.87 16.93
N ASN A 228 5.78 36.79 16.30
CA ASN A 228 6.28 37.62 15.21
C ASN A 228 6.90 38.92 15.76
N ARG A 229 8.21 38.96 15.80
CA ARG A 229 8.96 40.15 16.19
C ARG A 229 9.12 41.10 14.99
N GLU A 230 8.97 42.40 15.23
CA GLU A 230 9.29 43.43 14.25
C GLU A 230 10.80 43.36 13.91
N ASP A 231 11.17 43.73 12.71
CA ASP A 231 12.56 43.79 12.21
C ASP A 231 13.31 42.42 12.15
N TRP A 232 12.56 41.31 12.24
CA TRP A 232 13.09 39.96 12.10
C TRP A 232 12.26 39.16 11.12
N HIS A 233 12.92 38.28 10.32
CA HIS A 233 12.21 37.21 9.64
C HIS A 233 11.90 36.10 10.62
N GLN A 234 10.67 35.55 10.58
CA GLN A 234 10.27 34.36 11.30
C GLN A 234 9.84 33.29 10.29
N GLY A 235 10.23 32.07 10.54
CA GLY A 235 9.86 30.94 9.66
C GLY A 235 10.30 29.60 10.17
N ASN A 236 10.35 28.61 9.29
CA ASN A 236 10.74 27.24 9.59
C ASN A 236 9.96 26.70 10.81
N VAL A 237 8.64 26.90 10.82
CA VAL A 237 7.78 26.52 11.92
C VAL A 237 7.57 25.01 11.99
N SER A 238 7.66 24.45 13.19
CA SER A 238 7.36 23.04 13.49
C SER A 238 6.60 22.97 14.82
N VAL A 239 5.42 22.40 14.80
CA VAL A 239 4.61 22.15 16.00
C VAL A 239 4.76 20.69 16.39
N THR A 240 5.00 20.44 17.70
CA THR A 240 5.11 19.07 18.22
C THR A 240 3.83 18.27 17.99
N ALA A 241 3.95 16.94 17.93
CA ALA A 241 2.83 16.03 17.67
C ALA A 241 1.67 16.18 18.68
N ASP A 242 1.96 16.56 19.93
CA ASP A 242 0.97 16.84 20.97
C ASP A 242 0.34 18.24 20.86
N GLY A 243 0.81 19.06 19.91
CA GLY A 243 0.31 20.41 19.64
C GLY A 243 0.63 21.46 20.70
N LYS A 244 1.55 21.17 21.66
CA LYS A 244 1.80 22.03 22.82
C LYS A 244 2.98 22.96 22.65
N THR A 245 4.00 22.59 21.87
CA THR A 245 5.20 23.38 21.66
C THR A 245 5.35 23.69 20.17
N MET A 246 5.64 24.94 19.86
CA MET A 246 6.01 25.41 18.53
C MET A 246 7.49 25.75 18.56
N TYR A 247 8.28 25.13 17.70
CA TYR A 247 9.65 25.54 17.39
C TYR A 247 9.65 26.32 16.08
N PHE A 248 10.52 27.32 15.97
CA PHE A 248 10.68 28.12 14.76
C PHE A 248 12.02 28.84 14.73
N THR A 249 12.41 29.32 13.55
CA THR A 249 13.63 30.11 13.37
C THR A 249 13.32 31.59 13.31
N ARG A 250 14.15 32.43 13.96
CA ARG A 250 14.23 33.86 13.74
C ARG A 250 15.55 34.20 13.10
N VAL A 251 15.50 35.05 12.08
CA VAL A 251 16.65 35.52 11.33
C VAL A 251 16.68 37.05 11.34
N GLN A 252 17.78 37.62 11.81
CA GLN A 252 18.11 39.03 11.65
C GLN A 252 19.07 39.17 10.47
N LEU A 253 18.78 40.05 9.52
CA LEU A 253 19.66 40.29 8.42
C LEU A 253 20.92 40.98 8.89
N ALA A 254 22.08 40.67 8.30
CA ALA A 254 23.35 41.31 8.61
C ALA A 254 23.28 42.81 8.33
N GLU A 255 23.87 43.60 9.21
CA GLU A 255 24.13 44.99 8.95
C GLU A 255 25.16 45.14 7.79
N LYS A 256 25.09 46.28 7.08
CA LYS A 256 26.00 46.55 5.94
C LYS A 256 27.46 46.36 6.36
N GLY A 257 28.11 45.36 5.76
CA GLY A 257 29.54 45.03 6.05
C GLY A 257 29.74 43.83 6.98
N GLN A 258 28.68 43.20 7.47
CA GLN A 258 28.76 41.91 8.20
C GLN A 258 28.51 40.75 7.25
N ASN A 259 29.27 39.64 7.43
CA ASN A 259 29.19 38.49 6.51
C ASN A 259 27.99 37.54 6.78
N LEU A 260 27.38 37.60 7.95
CA LEU A 260 26.29 36.71 8.37
C LEU A 260 25.27 37.45 9.23
N GLY A 261 24.00 37.27 8.96
CA GLY A 261 22.94 37.62 9.87
C GLY A 261 22.81 36.59 11.01
N GLU A 262 22.16 36.96 12.09
CA GLU A 262 21.89 36.08 13.20
C GLU A 262 20.72 35.16 12.86
N SER A 263 20.92 33.85 13.00
CA SER A 263 19.84 32.85 12.79
C SER A 263 19.79 31.92 13.98
N LYS A 264 18.67 31.91 14.70
CA LYS A 264 18.50 31.16 15.93
C LYS A 264 17.16 30.47 16.02
N ILE A 265 17.10 29.35 16.70
CA ILE A 265 15.90 28.58 16.97
C ILE A 265 15.26 29.07 18.27
N PHE A 266 13.96 29.30 18.21
CA PHE A 266 13.10 29.71 19.31
C PHE A 266 12.00 28.67 19.52
N TYR A 267 11.42 28.67 20.72
CA TYR A 267 10.22 27.89 21.04
C TYR A 267 9.16 28.73 21.76
N SER A 268 7.91 28.33 21.61
CA SER A 268 6.75 28.87 22.34
C SER A 268 5.86 27.72 22.80
N ILE A 269 5.27 27.87 23.97
CA ILE A 269 4.35 26.91 24.57
C ILE A 269 2.93 27.41 24.37
N LYS A 270 2.02 26.52 23.95
CA LYS A 270 0.61 26.81 23.78
C LYS A 270 -0.08 26.91 25.12
N THR A 271 -0.82 27.99 25.34
CA THR A 271 -1.63 28.28 26.53
C THR A 271 -3.12 28.26 26.16
N SER A 272 -4.00 28.46 27.13
CA SER A 272 -5.43 28.65 26.90
C SER A 272 -5.76 29.90 26.07
N GLU A 273 -4.88 30.90 26.06
CA GLU A 273 -5.02 32.15 25.33
C GLU A 273 -4.33 32.16 23.97
N GLY A 274 -3.67 31.03 23.58
CA GLY A 274 -2.90 30.90 22.35
C GLY A 274 -1.42 30.64 22.61
N TRP A 275 -0.57 30.99 21.66
CA TRP A 275 0.88 30.82 21.82
C TRP A 275 1.47 31.83 22.80
N GLY A 276 2.27 31.35 23.75
CA GLY A 276 2.94 32.19 24.72
C GLY A 276 4.16 32.93 24.14
N ALA A 277 4.93 33.60 25.00
CA ALA A 277 6.15 34.31 24.62
C ALA A 277 7.19 33.35 24.03
N ALA A 278 7.85 33.76 22.95
CA ALA A 278 8.93 33.00 22.36
C ALA A 278 10.22 33.14 23.21
N ASN A 279 10.84 32.00 23.48
CA ASN A 279 12.12 31.91 24.18
C ASN A 279 13.15 31.27 23.27
N GLU A 280 14.41 31.71 23.40
CA GLU A 280 15.51 31.09 22.65
C GLU A 280 15.76 29.65 23.18
N VAL A 281 15.99 28.72 22.25
CA VAL A 281 16.34 27.34 22.61
C VAL A 281 17.80 27.29 23.05
N VAL A 282 18.01 26.76 24.24
CA VAL A 282 19.36 26.64 24.83
C VAL A 282 20.02 25.34 24.38
N GLY A 283 21.30 25.39 24.03
CA GLY A 283 22.14 24.24 23.69
C GLY A 283 22.25 23.98 22.18
N VAL A 284 21.37 24.52 21.35
CA VAL A 284 21.40 24.32 19.88
C VAL A 284 21.80 25.57 19.11
N ASN A 285 21.73 26.73 19.71
CA ASN A 285 22.17 28.01 19.12
C ASN A 285 23.63 28.32 19.46
N GLY A 286 24.38 28.91 18.54
CA GLY A 286 25.78 29.25 18.69
C GLY A 286 26.21 30.30 17.70
N ASP A 287 27.53 30.45 17.46
CA ASP A 287 28.12 31.37 16.49
C ASP A 287 28.05 30.76 15.06
N TYR A 288 26.91 30.18 14.73
CA TYR A 288 26.58 29.54 13.45
C TYR A 288 25.10 29.72 13.14
N ILE A 289 24.72 29.48 11.89
CA ILE A 289 23.30 29.46 11.49
C ILE A 289 22.66 28.19 12.05
N ALA A 290 21.60 28.33 12.87
CA ALA A 290 20.73 27.26 13.31
C ALA A 290 19.31 27.52 12.81
N LYS A 291 18.70 26.52 12.13
CA LYS A 291 17.39 26.66 11.46
C LYS A 291 16.69 25.32 11.30
N HIS A 292 15.46 25.31 10.78
CA HIS A 292 14.64 24.15 10.45
C HIS A 292 14.48 23.16 11.62
N PRO A 293 13.97 23.59 12.78
CA PRO A 293 13.80 22.71 13.93
C PRO A 293 12.67 21.71 13.73
N CYS A 294 12.85 20.46 14.20
CA CYS A 294 11.81 19.44 14.27
C CYS A 294 12.05 18.55 15.50
N GLU A 295 11.04 18.43 16.39
CA GLU A 295 11.14 17.48 17.51
C GLU A 295 10.94 16.04 17.01
N GLY A 296 11.71 15.10 17.56
CA GLY A 296 11.60 13.68 17.29
C GLY A 296 12.08 12.83 18.45
N GLU A 297 12.37 11.56 18.16
CA GLU A 297 12.81 10.59 19.15
C GLU A 297 13.96 9.74 18.60
N LEU A 298 15.04 9.61 19.35
CA LEU A 298 16.15 8.70 19.09
C LEU A 298 16.55 8.00 20.39
N PHE A 299 16.89 6.73 20.30
CA PHE A 299 17.32 5.94 21.48
C PHE A 299 16.29 5.91 22.62
N GLY A 300 14.99 6.10 22.32
CA GLY A 300 13.93 6.20 23.29
C GLY A 300 13.85 7.53 24.04
N GLU A 301 14.60 8.54 23.61
CA GLU A 301 14.60 9.88 24.17
C GLU A 301 14.17 10.94 23.17
N LYS A 302 13.51 11.99 23.66
CA LYS A 302 13.15 13.14 22.84
C LYS A 302 14.41 13.88 22.37
N VAL A 303 14.45 14.26 21.11
CA VAL A 303 15.53 15.04 20.51
C VAL A 303 14.95 16.21 19.69
N LEU A 304 15.74 17.23 19.43
CA LEU A 304 15.46 18.24 18.43
C LEU A 304 16.39 18.01 17.24
N PHE A 305 15.82 17.68 16.09
CA PHE A 305 16.52 17.75 14.81
C PHE A 305 16.56 19.20 14.34
N PHE A 306 17.64 19.61 13.75
CA PHE A 306 17.77 20.94 13.16
C PHE A 306 18.92 20.99 12.15
N VAL A 307 18.94 22.02 11.34
CA VAL A 307 19.96 22.27 10.32
C VAL A 307 20.92 23.33 10.83
N ALA A 308 22.20 23.10 10.65
CA ALA A 308 23.24 24.07 10.98
C ALA A 308 24.44 23.98 10.02
N ASN A 309 25.16 25.13 9.88
CA ASN A 309 26.41 25.22 9.15
C ASN A 309 27.65 25.22 10.09
N MET A 310 27.63 24.33 11.08
CA MET A 310 28.67 24.23 12.09
C MET A 310 30.02 23.84 11.48
N PRO A 311 31.16 24.45 11.98
CA PRO A 311 32.48 24.02 11.56
C PRO A 311 32.70 22.52 11.78
N GLY A 312 33.26 21.83 10.80
CA GLY A 312 33.48 20.37 10.86
C GLY A 312 32.29 19.54 10.38
N GLY A 313 31.25 20.17 9.86
CA GLY A 313 30.18 19.50 9.12
C GLY A 313 30.66 18.86 7.82
N LYS A 314 29.75 18.21 7.07
CA LYS A 314 30.03 17.53 5.81
C LYS A 314 29.82 18.43 4.60
N GLY A 315 28.81 19.33 4.67
CA GLY A 315 28.43 20.24 3.63
C GLY A 315 28.29 21.69 4.09
N GLY A 316 27.51 22.47 3.34
CA GLY A 316 27.22 23.86 3.73
C GLY A 316 26.19 23.95 4.85
N ASP A 317 25.17 23.12 4.78
CA ASP A 317 24.10 22.96 5.75
C ASP A 317 23.93 21.47 6.02
N ASP A 318 24.11 21.03 7.28
CA ASP A 318 23.98 19.65 7.72
C ASP A 318 22.84 19.50 8.72
N ILE A 319 22.25 18.31 8.83
CA ILE A 319 21.29 17.97 9.86
C ILE A 319 22.03 17.47 11.12
N TYR A 320 21.67 18.06 12.25
CA TYR A 320 22.11 17.69 13.59
C TYR A 320 20.90 17.26 14.43
N TYR A 321 21.17 16.55 15.52
CA TYR A 321 20.20 16.37 16.59
C TYR A 321 20.81 16.74 17.95
N ALA A 322 19.96 17.16 18.89
CA ALA A 322 20.34 17.41 20.26
C ALA A 322 19.34 16.76 21.23
N PRO A 323 19.81 15.97 22.24
CA PRO A 323 18.92 15.35 23.22
C PRO A 323 18.22 16.39 24.10
N LYS A 324 16.89 16.25 24.30
CA LYS A 324 16.10 17.14 25.17
C LYS A 324 16.47 16.91 26.65
N LYS A 325 16.79 17.95 27.38
CA LYS A 325 17.06 17.91 28.81
C LYS A 325 15.87 18.39 29.64
N SER A 326 15.24 19.44 29.18
CA SER A 326 14.01 19.99 29.73
C SER A 326 13.32 20.85 28.66
N GLU A 327 12.19 21.46 28.97
CA GLU A 327 11.51 22.31 28.00
C GLU A 327 12.40 23.47 27.55
N GLY A 328 12.66 23.57 26.25
CA GLY A 328 13.53 24.58 25.65
C GLY A 328 15.02 24.41 25.89
N VAL A 329 15.45 23.36 26.60
CA VAL A 329 16.87 23.10 26.90
C VAL A 329 17.30 21.76 26.33
N PHE A 330 18.33 21.75 25.51
CA PHE A 330 18.88 20.58 24.82
C PHE A 330 20.38 20.38 25.16
N GLY A 331 20.86 19.17 24.89
CA GLY A 331 22.27 18.84 25.00
C GLY A 331 23.10 19.39 23.84
N PHE A 332 24.34 18.92 23.72
CA PHE A 332 25.21 19.31 22.60
C PHE A 332 24.69 18.74 21.29
N PRO A 333 24.77 19.52 20.18
CA PRO A 333 24.45 19.07 18.84
C PRO A 333 25.36 17.92 18.39
N ILE A 334 24.76 16.91 17.79
CA ILE A 334 25.42 15.74 17.22
C ILE A 334 25.06 15.68 15.73
N ASN A 335 26.08 15.67 14.83
CA ASN A 335 25.89 15.51 13.40
C ASN A 335 25.30 14.12 13.09
N LEU A 336 24.32 14.03 12.18
CA LEU A 336 23.69 12.76 11.80
C LEU A 336 24.61 11.82 10.97
N GLY A 337 25.81 12.30 10.61
CA GLY A 337 26.81 11.49 9.91
C GLY A 337 26.58 11.33 8.41
N ASP A 338 27.43 10.53 7.76
CA ASP A 338 27.59 10.45 6.31
C ASP A 338 26.41 9.81 5.58
N VAL A 339 25.60 9.04 6.29
CA VAL A 339 24.40 8.42 5.71
C VAL A 339 23.35 9.48 5.41
N VAL A 340 23.19 10.49 6.29
CA VAL A 340 22.19 11.55 6.12
C VAL A 340 22.82 12.79 5.50
N ASN A 341 23.96 13.24 5.99
CA ASN A 341 24.62 14.48 5.53
C ASN A 341 25.58 14.23 4.38
N THR A 342 25.68 15.18 3.44
CA THR A 342 26.49 15.12 2.24
C THR A 342 27.35 16.38 2.08
N PRO A 343 28.26 16.43 1.10
CA PRO A 343 28.94 17.70 0.75
C PRO A 343 28.01 18.78 0.17
N GLY A 344 26.74 18.44 -0.11
CA GLY A 344 25.71 19.39 -0.56
C GLY A 344 25.06 20.13 0.60
N LYS A 345 23.78 20.38 0.47
CA LYS A 345 22.92 20.96 1.52
C LYS A 345 21.85 19.98 1.89
N GLU A 346 21.66 19.82 3.20
CA GLU A 346 20.51 19.17 3.77
C GLU A 346 19.60 20.21 4.44
N ALA A 347 18.28 20.05 4.29
CA ALA A 347 17.30 21.04 4.74
C ALA A 347 16.02 20.37 5.29
N SER A 348 15.21 21.15 5.99
CA SER A 348 13.83 20.86 6.35
C SER A 348 13.55 19.44 6.88
N PRO A 349 14.28 18.97 7.94
CA PRO A 349 14.03 17.67 8.54
C PRO A 349 12.61 17.61 9.12
N PHE A 350 11.93 16.48 8.90
CA PHE A 350 10.67 16.11 9.52
C PHE A 350 10.75 14.67 10.02
N TYR A 351 10.41 14.44 11.28
CA TYR A 351 10.50 13.13 11.91
C TYR A 351 9.13 12.63 12.36
N LEU A 352 8.85 11.36 12.07
CA LEU A 352 7.66 10.65 12.54
C LEU A 352 7.96 9.15 12.63
N ASP A 353 7.68 8.53 13.79
CA ASP A 353 7.73 7.08 14.01
C ASP A 353 8.97 6.36 13.46
N GLY A 354 10.16 6.89 13.77
CA GLY A 354 11.42 6.31 13.31
C GLY A 354 11.80 6.65 11.87
N LYS A 355 11.01 7.42 11.17
CA LYS A 355 11.32 7.92 9.82
C LYS A 355 11.75 9.37 9.87
N LEU A 356 12.78 9.69 9.11
CA LEU A 356 13.24 11.06 8.88
C LEU A 356 13.08 11.38 7.40
N TRP A 357 12.29 12.40 7.10
CA TRP A 357 12.26 13.01 5.77
C TRP A 357 13.08 14.30 5.83
N PHE A 358 13.78 14.58 4.76
CA PHE A 358 14.59 15.78 4.63
C PHE A 358 14.86 16.09 3.16
N SER A 359 15.15 17.35 2.84
CA SER A 359 15.50 17.75 1.49
C SER A 359 17.00 17.82 1.33
N SER A 360 17.53 17.39 0.19
CA SER A 360 18.96 17.41 -0.12
C SER A 360 19.22 17.68 -1.61
N ASN A 361 20.32 18.38 -1.90
CA ASN A 361 20.89 18.49 -3.25
C ASN A 361 22.28 17.83 -3.37
N GLY A 362 22.73 17.17 -2.33
CA GLY A 362 24.01 16.47 -2.32
C GLY A 362 23.94 15.02 -2.87
N ARG A 363 22.76 14.58 -3.25
CA ARG A 363 22.43 13.27 -3.85
C ARG A 363 21.89 13.45 -5.28
N PRO A 364 21.75 12.38 -6.07
CA PRO A 364 20.99 12.43 -7.32
C PRO A 364 19.55 12.88 -7.08
N THR A 365 19.16 14.03 -7.67
CA THR A 365 17.85 14.67 -7.52
C THR A 365 17.14 14.85 -8.86
N MET A 366 15.81 14.91 -8.84
CA MET A 366 15.01 15.24 -10.02
C MET A 366 15.13 16.72 -10.37
N GLY A 367 15.15 17.56 -9.35
CA GLY A 367 15.23 19.01 -9.38
C GLY A 367 16.48 19.59 -8.71
N GLY A 368 16.26 20.57 -7.86
CA GLY A 368 17.25 21.18 -7.00
C GLY A 368 17.35 20.45 -5.66
N LEU A 369 16.68 20.97 -4.63
CA LEU A 369 16.46 20.29 -3.36
C LEU A 369 15.28 19.33 -3.51
N ASP A 370 15.51 18.05 -3.30
CA ASP A 370 14.46 17.00 -3.33
C ASP A 370 14.32 16.34 -1.96
N VAL A 371 13.10 15.87 -1.66
CA VAL A 371 12.77 15.17 -0.43
C VAL A 371 13.23 13.72 -0.48
N PHE A 372 13.93 13.29 0.56
CA PHE A 372 14.36 11.92 0.81
C PHE A 372 13.75 11.38 2.10
N GLU A 373 13.58 10.05 2.18
CA GLU A 373 13.16 9.33 3.38
C GLU A 373 14.28 8.40 3.86
N SER A 374 14.58 8.42 5.16
CA SER A 374 15.47 7.47 5.83
C SER A 374 14.79 6.89 7.07
N GLN A 375 15.03 5.61 7.35
CA GLN A 375 14.44 4.87 8.47
C GLN A 375 15.48 4.63 9.55
N TRP A 376 15.14 4.95 10.79
CA TRP A 376 15.92 4.59 11.98
C TRP A 376 15.60 3.15 12.42
N ASN A 377 16.60 2.31 12.58
CA ASN A 377 16.43 0.92 13.04
C ASN A 377 16.76 0.68 14.51
N GLY A 378 16.93 1.76 15.28
CA GLY A 378 17.37 1.72 16.69
C GLY A 378 18.85 1.99 16.90
N SER A 379 19.69 1.93 15.85
CA SER A 379 21.13 2.20 15.94
C SER A 379 21.72 2.99 14.77
N VAL A 380 21.21 2.81 13.55
CA VAL A 380 21.70 3.51 12.36
C VAL A 380 20.53 3.91 11.46
N TRP A 381 20.75 4.96 10.66
CA TRP A 381 19.86 5.38 9.59
C TRP A 381 20.03 4.49 8.35
N SER A 382 18.96 4.17 7.67
CA SER A 382 19.01 3.52 6.35
C SER A 382 19.51 4.50 5.29
N GLU A 383 20.02 3.96 4.16
CA GLU A 383 20.29 4.81 2.98
C GLU A 383 19.04 5.59 2.59
N PRO A 384 19.14 6.93 2.43
CA PRO A 384 18.02 7.77 2.07
C PRO A 384 17.46 7.42 0.69
N LYS A 385 16.14 7.28 0.59
CA LYS A 385 15.41 7.02 -0.65
C LYS A 385 14.72 8.28 -1.12
N LEU A 386 14.88 8.58 -2.40
CA LEU A 386 14.18 9.69 -3.05
C LEU A 386 12.67 9.46 -3.04
N MET A 387 11.90 10.44 -2.58
CA MET A 387 10.44 10.39 -2.64
C MET A 387 9.95 10.45 -4.10
N PRO A 388 8.76 9.89 -4.42
CA PRO A 388 8.28 9.77 -5.79
C PRO A 388 8.01 11.12 -6.45
N GLU A 389 7.88 11.08 -7.79
CA GLU A 389 7.33 12.19 -8.57
C GLU A 389 5.93 12.57 -8.06
N GLY A 390 5.63 13.85 -8.04
CA GLY A 390 4.47 14.44 -7.39
C GLY A 390 4.84 15.05 -6.04
N ILE A 391 5.53 14.35 -5.16
CA ILE A 391 6.20 14.96 -4.00
C ILE A 391 7.39 15.76 -4.52
N ASN A 392 8.32 15.11 -5.21
CA ASN A 392 9.44 15.77 -5.88
C ASN A 392 9.10 16.14 -7.32
N THR A 393 9.71 17.22 -7.78
CA THR A 393 9.57 17.77 -9.13
C THR A 393 10.94 18.06 -9.77
N THR A 394 10.94 18.74 -10.89
CA THR A 394 12.20 19.24 -11.50
C THR A 394 12.75 20.50 -10.83
N LEU A 395 12.14 20.93 -9.72
CA LEU A 395 12.44 22.18 -9.02
C LEU A 395 12.88 21.91 -7.56
N ASP A 396 12.76 22.89 -6.68
CA ASP A 396 13.04 22.68 -5.26
C ASP A 396 11.78 22.19 -4.56
N ASP A 397 11.91 21.11 -3.78
CA ASP A 397 10.84 20.53 -2.97
C ASP A 397 11.36 20.36 -1.53
N GLU A 398 10.75 21.10 -0.59
CA GLU A 398 11.23 21.23 0.79
C GLU A 398 10.07 21.09 1.79
N TYR A 399 10.39 21.07 3.07
CA TYR A 399 9.44 21.08 4.18
C TYR A 399 8.34 20.04 4.07
N PHE A 400 8.73 18.83 3.66
CA PHE A 400 7.80 17.70 3.67
C PHE A 400 7.30 17.44 5.09
N SER A 401 6.02 17.17 5.22
CA SER A 401 5.39 16.73 6.47
C SER A 401 4.36 15.64 6.18
N SER A 402 4.08 14.80 7.17
CA SER A 402 3.15 13.69 7.06
C SER A 402 2.18 13.65 8.24
N SER A 403 0.94 13.24 7.99
CA SER A 403 -0.01 12.85 9.03
C SER A 403 0.46 11.57 9.74
N ALA A 404 -0.07 11.32 10.93
CA ALA A 404 0.29 10.14 11.73
C ALA A 404 0.02 8.80 11.03
N ASP A 405 -0.97 8.74 10.12
CA ASP A 405 -1.28 7.55 9.33
C ASP A 405 -0.45 7.42 8.04
N GLY A 406 0.42 8.40 7.75
CA GLY A 406 1.27 8.41 6.57
C GLY A 406 0.53 8.60 5.24
N MET A 407 -0.75 9.00 5.26
CA MET A 407 -1.60 9.04 4.09
C MET A 407 -1.77 10.43 3.49
N SER A 408 -1.40 11.48 4.22
CA SER A 408 -1.52 12.87 3.77
C SER A 408 -0.47 13.76 4.43
N GLY A 409 -0.28 14.95 3.88
CA GLY A 409 0.66 15.90 4.44
C GLY A 409 0.85 17.11 3.54
N PHE A 410 1.99 17.76 3.69
CA PHE A 410 2.31 18.97 2.95
C PHE A 410 3.74 18.91 2.41
N VAL A 411 3.99 19.66 1.36
CA VAL A 411 5.30 19.94 0.81
C VAL A 411 5.34 21.37 0.30
N THR A 412 6.45 22.05 0.47
CA THR A 412 6.71 23.36 -0.13
C THR A 412 7.48 23.19 -1.43
N SER A 413 7.06 23.85 -2.48
CA SER A 413 7.72 23.74 -3.79
C SER A 413 7.62 25.04 -4.60
N ASN A 414 8.66 25.35 -5.36
CA ASN A 414 8.61 26.43 -6.33
C ASN A 414 8.16 25.98 -7.73
N ARG A 415 7.43 24.85 -7.82
CA ARG A 415 6.73 24.45 -9.05
C ARG A 415 5.74 25.52 -9.50
N PRO A 416 5.45 25.62 -10.80
CA PRO A 416 4.57 26.68 -11.30
C PRO A 416 3.26 26.77 -10.53
N GLY A 417 3.11 27.85 -9.76
CA GLY A 417 1.92 28.15 -8.98
C GLY A 417 0.96 29.10 -9.72
N PRO A 418 -0.26 29.27 -9.21
CA PRO A 418 -1.28 30.07 -9.88
C PRO A 418 -1.06 31.59 -9.81
N ASN A 419 -0.15 32.07 -8.95
CA ASN A 419 -0.06 33.47 -8.57
C ASN A 419 1.34 34.11 -8.73
N ASN A 420 2.34 33.38 -9.21
CA ASN A 420 3.73 33.83 -9.25
C ASN A 420 3.92 35.15 -10.06
N LEU A 421 4.54 36.17 -9.44
CA LEU A 421 4.61 37.53 -9.99
C LEU A 421 5.76 37.76 -10.97
N LYS A 422 6.91 37.12 -10.78
CA LYS A 422 8.14 37.47 -11.52
C LYS A 422 8.53 36.42 -12.57
N SER A 423 8.51 35.16 -12.22
CA SER A 423 8.68 34.05 -13.14
C SER A 423 7.73 32.93 -12.73
N LYS A 424 7.61 31.89 -13.55
CA LYS A 424 6.76 30.73 -13.22
C LYS A 424 7.23 29.98 -11.98
N THR A 425 8.49 30.10 -11.62
CA THR A 425 9.21 29.34 -10.60
C THR A 425 9.93 30.20 -9.57
N CYS A 426 9.59 31.51 -9.47
CA CYS A 426 10.24 32.45 -8.57
C CYS A 426 10.05 32.14 -7.08
N CYS A 427 8.88 31.64 -6.76
CA CYS A 427 8.33 31.72 -5.44
C CYS A 427 7.87 30.33 -4.98
N ASP A 428 7.95 30.08 -3.68
CA ASP A 428 7.57 28.81 -3.11
C ASP A 428 6.11 28.86 -2.70
N ASP A 429 5.34 27.82 -3.05
CA ASP A 429 3.95 27.60 -2.65
C ASP A 429 3.88 26.33 -1.79
N ILE A 430 2.87 26.26 -0.91
CA ILE A 430 2.55 25.07 -0.16
C ILE A 430 1.58 24.22 -0.96
N TYR A 431 1.87 22.91 -1.04
CA TYR A 431 1.02 21.89 -1.65
C TYR A 431 0.62 20.87 -0.61
N ALA A 432 -0.63 20.47 -0.61
CA ALA A 432 -1.12 19.33 0.14
C ALA A 432 -0.97 18.07 -0.71
N TRP A 433 -0.47 17.00 -0.13
CA TRP A 433 -0.43 15.69 -0.76
C TRP A 433 -1.30 14.71 0.01
N GLU A 434 -1.95 13.79 -0.71
CA GLU A 434 -2.78 12.75 -0.13
C GLU A 434 -2.69 11.49 -1.00
N TYR A 435 -2.52 10.33 -0.37
CA TYR A 435 -2.76 9.05 -1.02
C TYR A 435 -4.24 8.71 -0.96
N GLU A 436 -4.89 8.58 -2.11
CA GLU A 436 -6.24 8.01 -2.15
C GLU A 436 -6.23 6.62 -1.50
N ARG A 437 -7.12 6.44 -0.52
CA ARG A 437 -7.27 5.13 0.12
C ARG A 437 -7.83 4.14 -0.89
N ILE A 438 -6.99 3.24 -1.35
CA ILE A 438 -7.40 2.15 -2.20
C ILE A 438 -8.37 1.28 -1.40
N LYS A 439 -9.60 1.17 -1.87
CA LYS A 439 -10.60 0.25 -1.33
C LYS A 439 -10.60 -1.00 -2.18
N VAL A 440 -10.39 -2.14 -1.56
CA VAL A 440 -10.57 -3.43 -2.19
C VAL A 440 -11.85 -4.03 -1.64
N GLU A 441 -12.88 -4.11 -2.48
CA GLU A 441 -14.16 -4.72 -2.12
C GLU A 441 -14.15 -6.18 -2.59
N LEU A 442 -14.61 -7.08 -1.72
CA LEU A 442 -14.83 -8.48 -2.04
C LEU A 442 -16.33 -8.74 -2.13
N ASP A 443 -16.78 -9.17 -3.32
CA ASP A 443 -18.12 -9.70 -3.56
C ASP A 443 -18.02 -11.24 -3.59
N ALA A 444 -18.35 -11.88 -2.47
CA ALA A 444 -18.39 -13.33 -2.38
C ALA A 444 -19.81 -13.84 -2.60
N THR A 445 -19.97 -14.87 -3.41
CA THR A 445 -21.27 -15.50 -3.67
C THR A 445 -21.21 -16.99 -3.39
N THR A 446 -22.23 -17.53 -2.69
CA THR A 446 -22.27 -18.93 -2.28
C THR A 446 -23.25 -19.74 -3.14
N PHE A 447 -22.83 -20.93 -3.53
CA PHE A 447 -23.61 -21.88 -4.33
C PHE A 447 -23.54 -23.27 -3.70
N ARG A 448 -24.57 -24.09 -3.92
CA ARG A 448 -24.40 -25.54 -3.73
C ARG A 448 -23.92 -26.17 -5.03
N LEU A 449 -23.18 -27.24 -4.90
CA LEU A 449 -22.82 -28.03 -6.04
C LEU A 449 -24.06 -28.61 -6.70
N ARG A 450 -24.12 -28.53 -8.03
CA ARG A 450 -25.22 -29.07 -8.81
C ARG A 450 -25.36 -30.59 -8.69
N ARG A 451 -26.56 -31.09 -8.67
CA ARG A 451 -26.86 -32.51 -8.73
C ARG A 451 -26.87 -33.01 -10.18
N LYS A 452 -26.83 -34.33 -10.36
CA LYS A 452 -26.97 -34.94 -11.71
C LYS A 452 -28.28 -34.48 -12.34
N GLY A 453 -28.23 -33.90 -13.53
CA GLY A 453 -29.38 -33.32 -14.25
C GLY A 453 -29.56 -31.81 -14.12
N GLU A 454 -28.94 -31.14 -13.16
CA GLU A 454 -28.95 -29.68 -13.05
C GLU A 454 -27.90 -29.08 -13.99
N LYS A 455 -28.24 -27.96 -14.64
CA LYS A 455 -27.33 -27.29 -15.62
C LYS A 455 -26.33 -26.36 -14.95
N VAL A 456 -26.68 -25.77 -13.80
CA VAL A 456 -25.87 -24.77 -13.07
C VAL A 456 -25.89 -25.08 -11.57
N ASN A 457 -24.87 -24.57 -10.85
CA ASN A 457 -24.84 -24.58 -9.40
C ASN A 457 -25.92 -23.62 -8.86
N PRO A 458 -26.92 -24.09 -8.09
CA PRO A 458 -27.94 -23.21 -7.55
C PRO A 458 -27.36 -22.32 -6.42
N PRO A 459 -27.86 -21.08 -6.27
CA PRO A 459 -27.54 -20.23 -5.14
C PRO A 459 -27.81 -20.92 -3.80
N LEU A 460 -26.88 -20.83 -2.86
CA LEU A 460 -27.00 -21.37 -1.52
C LEU A 460 -27.10 -20.22 -0.51
N LYS A 461 -28.29 -20.13 0.11
CA LYS A 461 -28.58 -19.17 1.18
C LYS A 461 -28.24 -19.74 2.55
N ASN A 462 -28.34 -18.91 3.58
CA ASN A 462 -28.09 -19.32 4.97
C ASN A 462 -26.65 -19.85 5.18
N CYS A 463 -25.71 -19.20 4.49
CA CYS A 463 -24.28 -19.44 4.67
C CYS A 463 -23.67 -18.43 5.62
N THR A 464 -22.57 -18.80 6.24
CA THR A 464 -21.65 -17.90 6.93
C THR A 464 -20.38 -17.84 6.09
N VAL A 465 -19.95 -16.62 5.74
CA VAL A 465 -18.68 -16.38 5.05
C VAL A 465 -17.76 -15.65 5.99
N THR A 466 -16.56 -16.21 6.19
CA THR A 466 -15.49 -15.66 7.04
C THR A 466 -14.31 -15.30 6.17
N VAL A 467 -13.73 -14.13 6.38
CA VAL A 467 -12.51 -13.66 5.72
C VAL A 467 -11.39 -13.58 6.76
N VAL A 468 -10.25 -14.16 6.47
CA VAL A 468 -9.09 -14.24 7.37
C VAL A 468 -7.88 -13.64 6.68
N ASP A 469 -7.24 -12.63 7.30
CA ASP A 469 -5.94 -12.10 6.87
C ASP A 469 -4.84 -13.09 7.24
N VAL A 470 -4.14 -13.60 6.26
CA VAL A 470 -3.05 -14.56 6.40
C VAL A 470 -1.70 -13.98 5.96
N THR A 471 -1.60 -12.67 5.91
CA THR A 471 -0.36 -11.96 5.53
C THR A 471 0.78 -12.25 6.51
N THR A 472 0.46 -12.45 7.78
CA THR A 472 1.41 -12.79 8.85
C THR A 472 1.24 -14.24 9.30
N PRO A 473 2.26 -14.85 9.94
CA PRO A 473 2.14 -16.21 10.50
C PRO A 473 1.03 -16.38 11.54
N SER A 474 0.52 -15.29 12.10
CA SER A 474 -0.64 -15.28 13.01
C SER A 474 -1.84 -14.73 12.25
N PRO A 475 -2.76 -15.59 11.75
CA PRO A 475 -3.94 -15.15 11.04
C PRO A 475 -4.83 -14.24 11.88
N LEU A 476 -5.36 -13.19 11.26
CA LEU A 476 -6.25 -12.22 11.90
C LEU A 476 -7.65 -12.31 11.27
N ASP A 477 -8.68 -12.24 12.10
CA ASP A 477 -10.06 -12.14 11.61
C ASP A 477 -10.23 -10.81 10.87
N ALA A 478 -10.58 -10.89 9.59
CA ALA A 478 -10.87 -9.73 8.74
C ALA A 478 -12.38 -9.52 8.51
N GLY A 479 -13.22 -10.38 9.05
CA GLY A 479 -14.67 -10.23 9.08
C GLY A 479 -15.44 -11.52 8.86
N GLU A 480 -16.60 -11.61 9.49
CA GLU A 480 -17.56 -12.70 9.32
C GLU A 480 -18.95 -12.13 9.03
N ARG A 481 -19.65 -12.72 8.07
CA ARG A 481 -21.02 -12.35 7.73
C ARG A 481 -21.89 -13.59 7.56
N ASN A 482 -23.08 -13.55 8.16
CA ASN A 482 -24.13 -14.53 7.94
C ASN A 482 -25.24 -13.90 7.11
N ASN A 483 -25.70 -14.59 6.05
CA ASN A 483 -26.79 -14.10 5.21
C ASN A 483 -27.86 -15.18 5.04
N PRO A 484 -28.95 -15.13 5.82
CA PRO A 484 -30.03 -16.11 5.71
C PRO A 484 -30.94 -15.87 4.49
N SER A 485 -30.96 -14.65 3.94
CA SER A 485 -31.90 -14.24 2.88
C SER A 485 -31.31 -14.24 1.47
N SER A 486 -30.02 -14.08 1.34
CA SER A 486 -29.30 -14.04 0.06
C SER A 486 -28.08 -14.97 0.08
N ASN A 487 -27.47 -15.16 -1.06
CA ASN A 487 -26.18 -15.82 -1.23
C ASN A 487 -25.03 -14.85 -1.52
N ASP A 488 -25.24 -13.53 -1.35
CA ASP A 488 -24.27 -12.48 -1.64
C ASP A 488 -23.67 -11.95 -0.33
N PHE A 489 -22.35 -11.72 -0.35
CA PHE A 489 -21.59 -11.22 0.79
C PHE A 489 -20.60 -10.16 0.31
N HIS A 490 -20.55 -9.02 1.03
CA HIS A 490 -19.67 -7.91 0.70
C HIS A 490 -18.71 -7.66 1.86
N PHE A 491 -17.41 -7.51 1.56
CA PHE A 491 -16.37 -7.18 2.54
C PHE A 491 -15.46 -6.10 1.98
N THR A 492 -15.04 -5.18 2.84
CA THR A 492 -13.98 -4.22 2.51
C THR A 492 -12.67 -4.76 3.06
N LEU A 493 -11.68 -4.91 2.19
CA LEU A 493 -10.38 -5.49 2.50
C LEU A 493 -9.30 -4.40 2.49
N LEU A 494 -8.22 -4.64 3.22
CA LEU A 494 -7.04 -3.79 3.14
C LEU A 494 -6.18 -4.15 1.91
N PRO A 495 -5.54 -3.17 1.25
CA PRO A 495 -4.54 -3.44 0.23
C PRO A 495 -3.28 -4.10 0.83
N GLU A 496 -2.42 -4.63 -0.05
CA GLU A 496 -1.14 -5.26 0.30
C GLU A 496 -1.26 -6.41 1.32
N LYS A 497 -2.36 -7.20 1.20
CA LYS A 497 -2.69 -8.30 2.11
C LYS A 497 -3.01 -9.59 1.35
N SER A 498 -2.86 -10.72 2.04
CA SER A 498 -3.32 -12.03 1.58
C SER A 498 -4.44 -12.53 2.46
N TYR A 499 -5.52 -13.04 1.84
CA TYR A 499 -6.71 -13.47 2.54
C TYR A 499 -7.12 -14.89 2.16
N ILE A 500 -7.78 -15.55 3.10
CA ILE A 500 -8.55 -16.76 2.87
C ILE A 500 -10.03 -16.45 3.16
N VAL A 501 -10.88 -16.83 2.24
CA VAL A 501 -12.33 -16.68 2.35
C VAL A 501 -12.95 -18.06 2.49
N VAL A 502 -13.66 -18.31 3.56
CA VAL A 502 -14.27 -19.60 3.89
C VAL A 502 -15.79 -19.45 3.95
N ALA A 503 -16.50 -20.27 3.21
CA ALA A 503 -17.95 -20.37 3.33
C ALA A 503 -18.39 -21.64 4.05
N ASN A 504 -19.29 -21.49 5.00
CA ASN A 504 -19.88 -22.57 5.78
C ASN A 504 -21.41 -22.56 5.67
N ALA A 505 -22.01 -23.73 5.64
CA ALA A 505 -23.46 -23.90 5.77
C ALA A 505 -23.78 -25.24 6.43
N THR A 506 -24.88 -25.30 7.17
CA THR A 506 -25.30 -26.53 7.85
C THR A 506 -25.55 -27.66 6.85
N GLY A 507 -24.94 -28.82 7.06
CA GLY A 507 -25.07 -30.01 6.20
C GLY A 507 -24.19 -29.96 4.93
N PHE A 508 -23.27 -29.00 4.84
CA PHE A 508 -22.32 -28.86 3.73
C PHE A 508 -20.88 -28.87 4.25
N LYS A 509 -19.98 -29.42 3.44
CA LYS A 509 -18.54 -29.24 3.65
C LYS A 509 -18.17 -27.78 3.36
N PRO A 510 -17.33 -27.13 4.18
CA PRO A 510 -16.85 -25.79 3.90
C PRO A 510 -16.17 -25.72 2.54
N ASP A 511 -16.31 -24.58 1.88
CA ASP A 511 -15.53 -24.25 0.68
C ASP A 511 -14.65 -23.04 0.95
N THR A 512 -13.45 -23.04 0.37
CA THR A 512 -12.41 -22.07 0.68
C THR A 512 -11.77 -21.56 -0.60
N VAL A 513 -11.60 -20.23 -0.69
CA VAL A 513 -10.86 -19.59 -1.77
C VAL A 513 -9.83 -18.63 -1.18
N THR A 514 -8.70 -18.50 -1.86
CA THR A 514 -7.68 -17.51 -1.52
C THR A 514 -7.84 -16.27 -2.39
N LEU A 515 -7.43 -15.13 -1.86
CA LEU A 515 -7.30 -13.92 -2.63
C LEU A 515 -6.12 -13.09 -2.11
N ASN A 516 -5.50 -12.33 -3.03
CA ASN A 516 -4.37 -11.47 -2.75
C ASN A 516 -4.69 -10.05 -3.21
N THR A 517 -4.44 -9.07 -2.35
CA THR A 517 -4.60 -7.64 -2.64
C THR A 517 -3.26 -6.94 -2.86
N VAL A 518 -2.14 -7.68 -2.86
CA VAL A 518 -0.80 -7.14 -3.12
C VAL A 518 -0.73 -6.58 -4.54
N GLY A 519 -0.18 -5.37 -4.67
CA GLY A 519 -0.01 -4.71 -5.96
C GLY A 519 -1.29 -4.10 -6.55
N ILE A 520 -2.43 -4.12 -5.84
CA ILE A 520 -3.63 -3.41 -6.27
C ILE A 520 -3.45 -1.91 -6.04
N LYS A 521 -3.41 -1.15 -7.12
CA LYS A 521 -3.13 0.31 -7.13
C LYS A 521 -4.36 1.18 -7.36
N LYS A 522 -5.53 0.58 -7.52
CA LYS A 522 -6.81 1.29 -7.74
C LYS A 522 -7.92 0.62 -6.95
N THR A 523 -8.90 1.39 -6.51
CA THR A 523 -10.14 0.85 -5.93
C THR A 523 -10.73 -0.18 -6.86
N THR A 524 -10.91 -1.41 -6.37
CA THR A 524 -11.24 -2.59 -7.17
C THR A 524 -12.22 -3.46 -6.41
N THR A 525 -13.19 -4.03 -7.12
CA THR A 525 -14.07 -5.08 -6.60
C THR A 525 -13.61 -6.44 -7.12
N ILE A 526 -13.35 -7.38 -6.22
CA ILE A 526 -12.97 -8.75 -6.53
C ILE A 526 -14.18 -9.64 -6.32
N ALA A 527 -14.62 -10.36 -7.35
CA ALA A 527 -15.71 -11.32 -7.25
C ALA A 527 -15.17 -12.73 -6.98
N LYS A 528 -15.69 -13.42 -5.96
CA LYS A 528 -15.36 -14.83 -5.65
C LYS A 528 -16.62 -15.67 -5.52
N LYS A 529 -16.57 -16.87 -6.06
CA LYS A 529 -17.66 -17.86 -5.97
C LYS A 529 -17.20 -19.01 -5.09
N LEU A 530 -17.99 -19.33 -4.07
CA LEU A 530 -17.79 -20.46 -3.19
C LEU A 530 -18.89 -21.50 -3.44
N THR A 531 -18.49 -22.73 -3.72
CA THR A 531 -19.43 -23.80 -4.10
C THR A 531 -19.38 -24.95 -3.12
N LEU A 532 -20.29 -24.91 -2.15
CA LEU A 532 -20.35 -25.87 -1.06
C LEU A 532 -20.98 -27.19 -1.52
N ARG A 533 -20.59 -28.28 -0.90
CA ARG A 533 -21.08 -29.64 -1.17
C ARG A 533 -21.80 -30.17 0.02
N LEU A 534 -22.81 -30.98 -0.26
CA LEU A 534 -23.43 -31.79 0.78
C LEU A 534 -22.38 -32.65 1.46
N GLU A 535 -22.40 -32.65 2.78
CA GLU A 535 -21.51 -33.50 3.57
C GLU A 535 -21.92 -34.95 3.33
N ARG A 536 -21.07 -35.73 2.66
CA ARG A 536 -21.19 -37.17 2.56
C ARG A 536 -20.09 -37.78 3.39
N ARG A 537 -20.44 -38.78 4.24
CA ARG A 537 -19.41 -39.61 4.85
C ARG A 537 -18.77 -40.53 3.83
N GLU A 538 -17.52 -40.83 4.01
CA GLU A 538 -16.86 -41.93 3.30
C GLU A 538 -17.58 -43.24 3.59
N PRO A 539 -17.67 -44.13 2.61
CA PRO A 539 -18.30 -45.44 2.83
C PRO A 539 -17.52 -46.21 3.91
N VAL A 540 -18.18 -46.49 5.05
CA VAL A 540 -17.66 -47.38 6.06
C VAL A 540 -17.95 -48.80 5.58
N TYR A 541 -16.89 -49.55 5.36
CA TYR A 541 -17.02 -50.98 5.01
C TYR A 541 -17.32 -51.76 6.27
N ASP A 542 -18.63 -52.10 6.51
CA ASP A 542 -19.02 -53.02 7.56
C ASP A 542 -18.98 -54.46 7.02
N THR A 543 -18.29 -55.31 7.74
CA THR A 543 -18.33 -56.77 7.50
C THR A 543 -19.65 -57.30 8.01
N ILE A 544 -20.56 -57.61 7.08
CA ILE A 544 -21.88 -58.13 7.47
C ILE A 544 -21.75 -59.59 7.82
N ARG A 545 -22.30 -59.93 8.99
CA ARG A 545 -22.47 -61.33 9.39
C ARG A 545 -23.86 -61.78 8.97
N ILE A 546 -23.94 -62.90 8.28
CA ILE A 546 -25.25 -63.51 7.91
C ILE A 546 -26.02 -63.78 9.19
N ASN A 547 -27.31 -63.48 9.21
CA ASN A 547 -28.25 -63.59 10.34
C ASN A 547 -28.08 -62.54 11.47
N GLU A 548 -27.22 -61.56 11.33
CA GLU A 548 -27.22 -60.42 12.27
C GLU A 548 -28.15 -59.30 11.78
N PRO A 549 -28.98 -58.68 12.68
CA PRO A 549 -29.87 -57.61 12.29
C PRO A 549 -29.11 -56.33 11.99
N ILE A 550 -29.36 -55.72 10.83
CA ILE A 550 -28.87 -54.44 10.38
C ILE A 550 -30.01 -53.43 10.55
N ARG A 551 -29.79 -52.41 11.31
CA ARG A 551 -30.75 -51.34 11.50
C ARG A 551 -30.72 -50.37 10.33
N LEU A 552 -31.90 -50.01 9.81
CA LEU A 552 -32.12 -48.86 8.97
C LEU A 552 -32.66 -47.74 9.84
N ASP A 553 -31.93 -46.61 9.94
CA ASP A 553 -32.12 -45.61 10.99
C ASP A 553 -33.48 -44.89 10.93
N ASN A 554 -34.16 -44.89 9.76
CA ASN A 554 -35.39 -44.12 9.56
C ASN A 554 -36.63 -44.97 9.23
N ILE A 555 -36.57 -46.31 9.26
CA ILE A 555 -37.80 -47.08 9.12
C ILE A 555 -38.51 -47.12 10.46
N LEU A 556 -39.04 -45.96 10.80
CA LEU A 556 -39.78 -45.71 12.02
C LEU A 556 -41.29 -45.63 11.70
N TYR A 557 -42.11 -45.88 12.70
CA TYR A 557 -43.56 -45.82 12.58
C TYR A 557 -44.16 -44.89 13.60
N ASP A 558 -45.28 -44.24 13.24
CA ASP A 558 -46.06 -43.50 14.19
C ASP A 558 -46.68 -44.47 15.21
N TYR A 559 -47.08 -43.93 16.35
CA TYR A 559 -47.74 -44.71 17.37
C TYR A 559 -49.00 -45.34 16.81
N ASP A 560 -49.13 -46.63 17.02
CA ASP A 560 -50.27 -47.46 16.60
C ASP A 560 -50.61 -47.48 15.08
N LYS A 561 -49.61 -47.20 14.22
CA LYS A 561 -49.72 -47.24 12.77
C LYS A 561 -48.73 -48.22 12.14
N ASP A 562 -49.09 -48.74 10.97
CA ASP A 562 -48.29 -49.69 10.18
C ASP A 562 -47.98 -49.20 8.75
N ASN A 563 -48.45 -47.99 8.38
CA ASN A 563 -48.14 -47.40 7.10
C ASN A 563 -46.70 -46.80 7.06
N ILE A 564 -46.03 -46.93 5.90
CA ILE A 564 -44.69 -46.36 5.65
C ILE A 564 -44.80 -44.85 5.70
N ARG A 565 -43.89 -44.23 6.49
CA ARG A 565 -43.76 -42.78 6.56
C ARG A 565 -42.91 -42.25 5.39
N PRO A 566 -43.14 -41.02 4.94
CA PRO A 566 -42.32 -40.42 3.85
C PRO A 566 -40.80 -40.34 4.17
N ASP A 567 -40.43 -40.22 5.41
CA ASP A 567 -39.03 -40.22 5.83
C ASP A 567 -38.36 -41.60 5.85
N ALA A 568 -39.15 -42.71 5.84
CA ALA A 568 -38.67 -44.07 5.70
C ALA A 568 -38.46 -44.52 4.24
N GLU A 569 -39.06 -43.83 3.28
CA GLU A 569 -38.97 -44.23 1.86
C GLU A 569 -37.53 -44.23 1.31
N PRO A 570 -36.64 -43.30 1.67
CA PRO A 570 -35.23 -43.32 1.23
C PRO A 570 -34.48 -44.56 1.66
N ASP A 571 -34.69 -45.00 2.90
CA ASP A 571 -34.03 -46.20 3.46
C ASP A 571 -34.59 -47.50 2.82
N LEU A 572 -35.86 -47.55 2.58
CA LEU A 572 -36.46 -48.65 1.83
C LEU A 572 -36.01 -48.68 0.37
N GLN A 573 -35.82 -47.53 -0.23
CA GLN A 573 -35.26 -47.45 -1.58
C GLN A 573 -33.82 -47.91 -1.62
N TYR A 574 -33.03 -47.52 -0.62
CA TYR A 574 -31.63 -47.98 -0.47
C TYR A 574 -31.56 -49.51 -0.37
N LEU A 575 -32.39 -50.09 0.48
CA LEU A 575 -32.48 -51.56 0.61
C LEU A 575 -32.94 -52.23 -0.72
N THR A 576 -33.89 -51.62 -1.42
CA THR A 576 -34.33 -52.09 -2.74
C THR A 576 -33.17 -52.03 -3.77
N ASP A 577 -32.44 -50.95 -3.83
CA ASP A 577 -31.29 -50.76 -4.75
C ASP A 577 -30.20 -51.79 -4.45
N LEU A 578 -30.00 -52.08 -3.14
CA LEU A 578 -29.09 -53.13 -2.68
C LEU A 578 -29.55 -54.52 -3.18
N MET A 579 -30.84 -54.86 -3.04
CA MET A 579 -31.39 -56.12 -3.51
C MET A 579 -31.39 -56.25 -5.04
N ILE A 580 -31.49 -55.15 -5.77
CA ILE A 580 -31.30 -55.10 -7.22
C ILE A 580 -29.83 -55.37 -7.57
N LYS A 581 -28.91 -54.76 -6.85
CA LYS A 581 -27.46 -54.92 -7.04
C LYS A 581 -26.97 -56.35 -6.76
N TYR A 582 -27.60 -57.03 -5.80
CA TYR A 582 -27.30 -58.41 -5.39
C TYR A 582 -28.50 -59.34 -5.61
N PRO A 583 -28.67 -59.92 -6.79
CA PRO A 583 -29.87 -60.72 -7.15
C PRO A 583 -30.11 -61.95 -6.26
N ASP A 584 -29.03 -62.54 -5.70
CA ASP A 584 -29.12 -63.73 -4.85
C ASP A 584 -29.34 -63.39 -3.35
N MET A 585 -29.44 -62.13 -3.04
CA MET A 585 -29.66 -61.66 -1.66
C MET A 585 -31.10 -61.94 -1.21
N LYS A 586 -31.26 -62.69 -0.12
CA LYS A 586 -32.53 -62.88 0.59
C LYS A 586 -32.43 -62.24 1.97
N ILE A 587 -33.49 -61.56 2.36
CA ILE A 587 -33.57 -60.83 3.63
C ILE A 587 -34.76 -61.21 4.46
N GLU A 588 -34.65 -61.00 5.78
CA GLU A 588 -35.75 -60.90 6.70
C GLU A 588 -35.94 -59.47 7.13
N LEU A 589 -37.12 -58.91 6.99
CA LEU A 589 -37.56 -57.63 7.55
C LEU A 589 -38.12 -57.90 8.96
N SER A 590 -37.41 -57.46 9.96
CA SER A 590 -37.76 -57.70 11.38
C SER A 590 -38.33 -56.43 11.98
N SER A 591 -39.66 -56.39 12.23
CA SER A 591 -40.27 -55.18 12.83
C SER A 591 -40.60 -55.39 14.31
N HIS A 592 -40.52 -54.27 15.05
CA HIS A 592 -40.67 -54.25 16.50
C HIS A 592 -41.64 -53.13 16.94
N THR A 593 -42.24 -53.29 18.13
CA THR A 593 -43.05 -52.27 18.79
C THR A 593 -42.33 -51.78 20.05
N ASP A 594 -42.82 -50.71 20.65
CA ASP A 594 -42.57 -50.39 22.04
C ASP A 594 -43.45 -51.34 22.95
N SER A 595 -43.23 -51.21 24.26
CA SER A 595 -43.87 -52.06 25.26
C SER A 595 -45.29 -51.59 25.63
N ARG A 596 -45.85 -50.59 24.98
CA ARG A 596 -47.21 -50.09 25.30
C ARG A 596 -48.23 -50.93 24.56
N GLY A 597 -49.09 -51.50 25.24
CA GLY A 597 -50.19 -52.34 24.67
C GLY A 597 -50.18 -53.79 25.23
N LYS A 598 -50.90 -54.66 24.57
CA LYS A 598 -50.91 -56.13 24.91
C LYS A 598 -49.92 -56.86 24.00
N ASP A 599 -49.21 -57.83 24.47
CA ASP A 599 -48.21 -58.58 23.75
C ASP A 599 -48.74 -59.14 22.42
N ASP A 600 -49.92 -59.75 22.40
CA ASP A 600 -50.54 -60.27 21.17
C ASP A 600 -50.83 -59.18 20.19
N TYR A 601 -51.25 -57.99 20.65
CA TYR A 601 -51.48 -56.81 19.80
C TYR A 601 -50.20 -56.24 19.20
N ASN A 602 -49.20 -56.23 20.04
CA ASN A 602 -47.86 -55.75 19.64
C ASN A 602 -47.20 -56.70 18.60
N GLU A 603 -47.44 -58.01 18.77
CA GLU A 603 -46.98 -59.00 17.77
C GLU A 603 -47.70 -58.80 16.43
N ASP A 604 -49.04 -58.67 16.46
CA ASP A 604 -49.83 -58.39 15.24
C ASP A 604 -49.44 -57.03 14.56
N LEU A 605 -49.28 -55.98 15.35
CA LEU A 605 -48.87 -54.65 14.82
C LEU A 605 -47.48 -54.72 14.19
N SER A 606 -46.54 -55.37 14.82
CA SER A 606 -45.17 -55.50 14.24
C SER A 606 -45.20 -56.38 12.98
N GLN A 607 -46.04 -57.42 12.89
CA GLN A 607 -46.17 -58.21 11.67
C GLN A 607 -46.75 -57.39 10.52
N ARG A 608 -47.79 -56.59 10.76
CA ARG A 608 -48.34 -55.65 9.75
C ARG A 608 -47.35 -54.65 9.29
N ARG A 609 -46.48 -54.12 10.16
CA ARG A 609 -45.35 -53.20 9.83
C ARG A 609 -44.34 -53.86 8.91
N ALA A 610 -43.90 -55.08 9.26
CA ALA A 610 -42.96 -55.83 8.40
C ALA A 610 -43.55 -56.13 7.02
N GLU A 611 -44.81 -56.48 6.97
CA GLU A 611 -45.56 -56.71 5.70
C GLU A 611 -45.75 -55.42 4.90
N SER A 612 -45.93 -54.28 5.57
CA SER A 612 -46.01 -52.99 4.89
C SER A 612 -44.69 -52.60 4.22
N ALA A 613 -43.55 -52.76 4.91
CA ALA A 613 -42.21 -52.56 4.37
C ALA A 613 -41.95 -53.55 3.20
N LYS A 614 -42.30 -54.83 3.36
CA LYS A 614 -42.20 -55.83 2.26
C LYS A 614 -43.02 -55.41 1.05
N ARG A 615 -44.29 -55.04 1.20
CA ARG A 615 -45.16 -54.57 0.06
C ARG A 615 -44.54 -53.40 -0.66
N TRP A 616 -43.94 -52.44 0.07
CA TRP A 616 -43.29 -51.28 -0.52
C TRP A 616 -42.10 -51.72 -1.42
N ILE A 617 -41.23 -52.60 -0.91
CA ILE A 617 -40.07 -53.13 -1.69
C ILE A 617 -40.53 -53.95 -2.89
N LEU A 618 -41.56 -54.82 -2.73
CA LEU A 618 -42.13 -55.60 -3.84
C LEU A 618 -42.71 -54.69 -4.94
N SER A 619 -43.29 -53.54 -4.59
CA SER A 619 -43.79 -52.56 -5.53
C SER A 619 -42.71 -51.97 -6.45
N LYS A 620 -41.44 -52.12 -6.10
CA LYS A 620 -40.26 -51.70 -6.87
C LYS A 620 -39.65 -52.81 -7.71
N GLY A 621 -40.29 -53.97 -7.81
CA GLY A 621 -39.90 -55.09 -8.69
C GLY A 621 -39.04 -56.16 -8.08
N ILE A 622 -38.87 -56.19 -6.79
CA ILE A 622 -38.17 -57.28 -6.09
C ILE A 622 -39.12 -58.51 -6.03
N GLN A 623 -38.58 -59.74 -6.20
CA GLN A 623 -39.36 -60.99 -6.15
C GLN A 623 -39.73 -61.36 -4.69
N GLU A 624 -40.93 -61.86 -4.50
CA GLU A 624 -41.52 -62.11 -3.18
C GLU A 624 -40.73 -63.14 -2.38
N ASP A 625 -40.19 -64.16 -3.00
CA ASP A 625 -39.42 -65.24 -2.38
C ASP A 625 -38.07 -64.81 -1.81
N ARG A 626 -37.73 -63.57 -2.07
CA ARG A 626 -36.49 -62.99 -1.55
C ARG A 626 -36.67 -62.20 -0.25
N ILE A 627 -37.94 -62.04 0.25
CA ILE A 627 -38.23 -61.25 1.42
C ILE A 627 -39.13 -61.98 2.37
N ILE A 628 -38.65 -62.21 3.59
CA ILE A 628 -39.45 -62.71 4.70
C ILE A 628 -39.81 -61.51 5.59
N ALA A 629 -41.10 -61.28 5.82
CA ALA A 629 -41.56 -60.26 6.76
C ALA A 629 -41.90 -60.95 8.11
N LYS A 630 -41.37 -60.48 9.23
CA LYS A 630 -41.54 -61.04 10.53
C LYS A 630 -41.70 -59.98 11.62
N GLY A 631 -42.80 -60.04 12.36
CA GLY A 631 -43.02 -59.22 13.54
C GLY A 631 -42.48 -59.87 14.77
N TYR A 632 -41.87 -59.09 15.66
CA TYR A 632 -41.31 -59.58 16.94
C TYR A 632 -41.99 -58.94 18.16
N GLY A 633 -43.02 -58.07 17.93
CA GLY A 633 -43.66 -57.31 18.99
C GLY A 633 -42.67 -56.56 19.86
N GLU A 634 -42.82 -56.57 21.13
CA GLU A 634 -41.97 -55.97 22.13
C GLU A 634 -40.87 -56.90 22.68
N LYS A 635 -40.74 -58.11 22.10
CA LYS A 635 -39.88 -59.19 22.62
C LYS A 635 -38.38 -58.78 22.52
N VAL A 636 -38.03 -57.83 21.68
CA VAL A 636 -36.64 -57.40 21.48
C VAL A 636 -36.54 -55.88 21.56
N LEU A 637 -36.56 -55.34 22.78
CA LEU A 637 -36.39 -53.93 23.05
C LEU A 637 -34.90 -53.53 22.95
N LYS A 638 -34.64 -52.30 22.50
CA LYS A 638 -33.27 -51.73 22.39
C LYS A 638 -32.82 -51.05 23.69
N ASN A 639 -33.74 -50.75 24.57
CA ASN A 639 -33.50 -50.04 25.83
C ASN A 639 -34.27 -50.72 26.99
N GLY A 640 -34.20 -50.11 28.17
CA GLY A 640 -34.88 -50.65 29.37
C GLY A 640 -36.38 -50.40 29.45
N CYS A 641 -37.04 -49.94 28.38
CA CYS A 641 -38.45 -49.55 28.35
C CYS A 641 -39.40 -50.78 28.24
N SER A 642 -39.36 -51.72 29.17
CA SER A 642 -40.28 -52.89 29.25
C SER A 642 -41.60 -52.49 29.87
N ASN A 643 -42.55 -53.47 29.88
CA ASN A 643 -43.86 -53.31 30.51
C ASN A 643 -43.78 -52.83 31.97
N GLY A 644 -44.42 -51.67 32.23
CA GLY A 644 -44.48 -51.09 33.58
C GLY A 644 -43.31 -50.14 33.89
N VAL A 645 -42.41 -49.94 32.97
CA VAL A 645 -41.33 -48.90 33.07
C VAL A 645 -41.77 -47.59 32.39
N GLU A 646 -41.66 -46.49 33.12
CA GLU A 646 -41.91 -45.16 32.56
C GLU A 646 -40.72 -44.78 31.70
N CYS A 647 -41.02 -44.49 30.41
CA CYS A 647 -40.02 -44.00 29.45
C CYS A 647 -40.57 -42.82 28.67
N THR A 648 -39.67 -41.99 28.12
CA THR A 648 -40.03 -40.87 27.24
C THR A 648 -40.52 -41.36 25.88
N GLU A 649 -41.20 -40.50 25.12
CA GLU A 649 -41.67 -40.84 23.77
C GLU A 649 -40.49 -41.13 22.83
N GLU A 650 -39.38 -40.48 23.00
CA GLU A 650 -38.15 -40.69 22.23
C GLU A 650 -37.56 -42.09 22.52
N GLU A 651 -37.57 -42.52 23.79
CA GLU A 651 -37.10 -43.84 24.17
C GLU A 651 -38.03 -44.95 23.64
N HIS A 652 -39.36 -44.72 23.65
CA HIS A 652 -40.34 -45.62 23.02
C HIS A 652 -40.16 -45.66 21.50
N GLN A 653 -39.86 -44.51 20.88
CA GLN A 653 -39.59 -44.40 19.43
C GLN A 653 -38.42 -45.28 18.99
N LEU A 654 -37.37 -45.44 19.80
CA LEU A 654 -36.24 -46.32 19.49
C LEU A 654 -36.63 -47.79 19.33
N ASN A 655 -37.72 -48.22 19.98
CA ASN A 655 -38.24 -49.59 19.91
C ASN A 655 -39.18 -49.79 18.72
N ARG A 656 -39.89 -48.79 18.23
CA ARG A 656 -40.79 -48.85 17.07
C ARG A 656 -39.98 -48.75 15.79
N ARG A 657 -39.35 -49.81 15.39
CA ARG A 657 -38.40 -49.87 14.27
C ARG A 657 -38.59 -51.11 13.38
N THR A 658 -38.03 -51.02 12.16
CA THR A 658 -37.80 -52.18 11.31
C THR A 658 -36.33 -52.33 11.02
N GLU A 659 -35.81 -53.53 11.20
CA GLU A 659 -34.44 -53.94 10.86
C GLU A 659 -34.48 -54.97 9.74
N PHE A 660 -33.36 -55.18 9.03
CA PHE A 660 -33.27 -56.26 8.08
C PHE A 660 -32.09 -57.19 8.44
N LYS A 661 -32.25 -58.45 8.14
CA LYS A 661 -31.22 -59.49 8.22
C LYS A 661 -30.96 -60.08 6.88
N ILE A 662 -29.71 -60.26 6.49
CA ILE A 662 -29.35 -60.99 5.27
C ILE A 662 -29.36 -62.49 5.63
N LEU A 663 -30.27 -63.26 5.02
CA LEU A 663 -30.39 -64.70 5.21
C LEU A 663 -29.45 -65.45 4.26
N SER A 664 -29.24 -64.95 3.04
CA SER A 664 -28.27 -65.43 2.11
C SER A 664 -27.88 -64.32 1.14
N GLY A 665 -26.64 -64.32 0.62
CA GLY A 665 -26.12 -63.28 -0.30
C GLY A 665 -24.71 -62.88 0.05
N PRO A 666 -24.34 -61.65 -0.25
CA PRO A 666 -22.96 -61.18 -0.06
C PRO A 666 -22.57 -61.14 1.44
N THR A 667 -21.33 -61.47 1.73
CA THR A 667 -20.74 -61.42 3.06
C THR A 667 -20.19 -60.04 3.48
N SER A 668 -20.23 -59.10 2.56
CA SER A 668 -19.86 -57.72 2.82
C SER A 668 -20.70 -56.81 1.93
N ILE A 669 -21.21 -55.71 2.48
CA ILE A 669 -21.97 -54.69 1.80
C ILE A 669 -21.33 -53.31 2.10
N ILE A 670 -21.21 -52.46 1.07
CA ILE A 670 -20.82 -51.06 1.27
C ILE A 670 -22.09 -50.32 1.70
N THR A 671 -22.13 -49.83 2.90
CA THR A 671 -23.18 -48.95 3.42
C THR A 671 -22.73 -47.54 3.37
N GLU A 672 -23.38 -46.71 2.54
CA GLU A 672 -23.21 -45.22 2.60
C GLU A 672 -24.06 -44.72 3.78
N GLN A 673 -23.43 -44.35 4.87
CA GLN A 673 -24.14 -43.65 5.95
C GLN A 673 -24.27 -42.18 5.61
N ILE A 674 -25.49 -41.68 5.49
CA ILE A 674 -25.81 -40.25 5.42
C ILE A 674 -25.96 -39.77 6.86
N GLU A 675 -24.96 -39.03 7.37
CA GLU A 675 -25.07 -38.40 8.68
C GLU A 675 -25.77 -37.03 8.56
N VAL A 676 -26.90 -36.88 9.23
CA VAL A 676 -27.51 -35.59 9.51
C VAL A 676 -26.90 -35.10 10.83
N ARG A 677 -25.97 -34.14 10.78
CA ARG A 677 -25.48 -33.51 12.03
C ARG A 677 -26.62 -32.77 12.72
N GLU A 678 -26.79 -33.05 13.99
CA GLU A 678 -27.62 -32.26 14.89
C GLU A 678 -27.02 -30.87 15.04
N LYS A 679 -27.90 -29.86 15.13
CA LYS A 679 -27.73 -28.41 15.26
C LYS A 679 -26.30 -27.85 15.42
N PRO A 680 -25.94 -26.77 14.69
CA PRO A 680 -24.63 -26.16 14.81
C PRO A 680 -24.42 -25.60 16.22
N SER A 681 -23.37 -26.06 16.88
CA SER A 681 -22.80 -25.33 17.99
C SER A 681 -22.37 -23.92 17.51
N SER A 682 -22.64 -22.94 18.36
CA SER A 682 -22.40 -21.51 18.13
C SER A 682 -21.21 -21.19 17.20
N GLY A 683 -21.31 -20.12 16.37
CA GLY A 683 -20.34 -19.72 15.35
C GLY A 683 -18.84 -19.71 15.72
N LYS A 684 -18.51 -19.77 17.01
CA LYS A 684 -17.14 -19.96 17.52
C LYS A 684 -16.50 -21.31 17.16
N GLN A 685 -17.30 -22.37 16.98
CA GLN A 685 -16.78 -23.70 16.64
C GLN A 685 -16.46 -23.81 15.13
N SER A 686 -17.20 -23.09 14.29
CA SER A 686 -16.95 -22.97 12.85
C SER A 686 -15.63 -22.21 12.59
N ILE A 687 -15.34 -21.16 13.36
CA ILE A 687 -14.06 -20.43 13.30
C ILE A 687 -12.91 -21.35 13.74
N ASN A 688 -13.10 -22.14 14.78
CA ASN A 688 -12.09 -23.08 15.26
C ASN A 688 -11.85 -24.23 14.27
N ASP A 689 -12.86 -24.70 13.56
CA ASP A 689 -12.70 -25.73 12.51
C ASP A 689 -12.03 -25.16 11.26
N ALA A 690 -12.37 -23.94 10.86
CA ALA A 690 -11.67 -23.20 9.80
C ALA A 690 -10.21 -22.87 10.23
N TYR A 691 -10.00 -22.52 11.49
CA TYR A 691 -8.68 -22.31 12.08
C TYR A 691 -7.86 -23.60 12.14
N ALA A 692 -8.47 -24.73 12.52
CA ALA A 692 -7.82 -26.04 12.54
C ALA A 692 -7.46 -26.52 11.11
N PHE A 693 -8.30 -26.23 10.13
CA PHE A 693 -8.03 -26.48 8.72
C PHE A 693 -6.89 -25.59 8.20
N LEU A 694 -6.93 -24.29 8.54
CA LEU A 694 -5.84 -23.33 8.30
C LEU A 694 -4.53 -23.74 8.95
N GLN A 695 -4.57 -24.19 10.20
CA GLN A 695 -3.39 -24.70 10.92
C GLN A 695 -2.82 -25.95 10.25
N LYS A 696 -3.66 -26.81 9.67
CA LYS A 696 -3.20 -27.95 8.86
C LYS A 696 -2.55 -27.51 7.56
N ILE A 697 -3.11 -26.49 6.86
CA ILE A 697 -2.49 -25.93 5.66
C ILE A 697 -1.16 -25.23 6.01
N ILE A 698 -1.14 -24.43 7.09
CA ILE A 698 0.06 -23.73 7.58
C ILE A 698 1.10 -24.72 8.09
N ALA A 699 0.69 -25.79 8.77
CA ALA A 699 1.58 -26.85 9.21
C ALA A 699 2.13 -27.65 8.03
N ALA A 700 1.30 -27.98 7.04
CA ALA A 700 1.76 -28.62 5.80
C ALA A 700 2.73 -27.71 5.01
N SER A 701 2.50 -26.39 5.02
CA SER A 701 3.43 -25.42 4.43
C SER A 701 4.70 -25.21 5.28
N ARG A 702 4.65 -25.40 6.61
CA ARG A 702 5.82 -25.31 7.51
C ARG A 702 6.68 -26.57 7.48
N ASP A 703 6.09 -27.75 7.38
CA ASP A 703 6.84 -29.00 7.20
C ASP A 703 7.60 -29.06 5.87
N THR A 704 7.18 -28.23 4.90
CA THR A 704 7.86 -28.08 3.60
C THR A 704 8.85 -26.91 3.56
N LEU A 705 8.80 -26.01 4.58
CA LEU A 705 9.71 -24.87 4.76
C LEU A 705 10.73 -25.09 5.90
N ALA A 706 10.92 -26.33 6.37
CA ALA A 706 12.12 -26.63 7.14
C ALA A 706 13.33 -26.21 6.30
N PRO A 707 14.31 -25.45 6.85
CA PRO A 707 15.48 -25.07 6.09
C PRO A 707 16.16 -26.34 5.62
N THR A 708 15.91 -26.69 4.38
CA THR A 708 16.70 -27.70 3.68
C THR A 708 18.11 -27.14 3.64
N GLN A 709 19.07 -27.98 4.01
CA GLN A 709 20.51 -27.74 3.79
C GLN A 709 20.71 -26.95 2.50
N ASP A 710 21.60 -25.93 2.54
CA ASP A 710 22.02 -25.09 1.40
C ASP A 710 21.80 -25.79 0.05
N ASN A 711 20.67 -25.51 -0.59
CA ASN A 711 20.44 -26.03 -1.95
C ASN A 711 21.24 -25.16 -2.91
N PRO A 712 22.22 -25.72 -3.65
CA PRO A 712 23.02 -24.94 -4.60
C PRO A 712 22.18 -24.16 -5.60
N ALA A 713 20.99 -24.65 -5.95
CA ALA A 713 20.05 -23.98 -6.86
C ALA A 713 19.53 -22.64 -6.32
N ASP A 714 19.46 -22.43 -5.00
CA ASP A 714 18.97 -21.19 -4.39
C ASP A 714 19.87 -19.98 -4.65
N LYS A 715 21.10 -20.23 -5.06
CA LYS A 715 22.06 -19.17 -5.42
C LYS A 715 21.93 -18.70 -6.87
N GLU A 716 21.27 -19.47 -7.71
CA GLU A 716 21.14 -19.21 -9.14
C GLU A 716 19.69 -19.04 -9.61
N ILE A 717 18.73 -19.61 -8.87
CA ILE A 717 17.33 -19.70 -9.28
C ILE A 717 16.43 -19.24 -8.16
N LYS A 718 15.58 -18.24 -8.43
CA LYS A 718 14.58 -17.73 -7.51
C LYS A 718 13.20 -17.86 -8.13
N PHE A 719 12.33 -18.66 -7.53
CA PHE A 719 10.92 -18.67 -7.91
C PHE A 719 10.16 -17.48 -7.28
N VAL A 720 9.25 -16.88 -8.03
CA VAL A 720 8.35 -15.84 -7.53
C VAL A 720 7.44 -16.41 -6.45
N ASN A 721 6.94 -17.64 -6.70
CA ASN A 721 6.21 -18.44 -5.73
C ASN A 721 6.64 -19.90 -5.86
N GLU A 722 7.11 -20.52 -4.78
CA GLU A 722 7.44 -21.94 -4.74
C GLU A 722 6.22 -22.82 -4.38
N LEU A 723 5.14 -22.19 -3.94
CA LEU A 723 3.87 -22.83 -3.62
C LEU A 723 2.74 -22.08 -4.34
N LEU A 724 1.99 -22.76 -5.20
CA LEU A 724 0.75 -22.27 -5.77
C LEU A 724 -0.43 -23.10 -5.28
N SER A 725 -1.52 -22.40 -4.95
CA SER A 725 -2.78 -23.03 -4.57
C SER A 725 -3.87 -22.74 -5.60
N PHE A 726 -4.71 -23.72 -5.93
CA PHE A 726 -5.90 -23.52 -6.73
C PHE A 726 -7.17 -23.70 -5.88
N GLU A 727 -8.22 -23.05 -6.34
CA GLU A 727 -9.55 -23.16 -5.72
C GLU A 727 -10.07 -24.59 -5.76
N THR A 728 -10.97 -24.95 -4.84
CA THR A 728 -11.64 -26.25 -4.89
C THR A 728 -12.33 -26.47 -6.22
N VAL A 729 -11.90 -27.47 -6.97
CA VAL A 729 -12.41 -27.81 -8.29
C VAL A 729 -13.08 -29.19 -8.27
N LYS A 730 -13.94 -29.44 -9.23
CA LYS A 730 -14.54 -30.76 -9.40
C LYS A 730 -13.57 -31.72 -10.07
N GLU A 731 -13.72 -33.00 -9.75
CA GLU A 731 -13.13 -34.05 -10.56
C GLU A 731 -13.49 -33.87 -12.04
N GLY A 732 -12.48 -33.96 -12.91
CA GLY A 732 -12.61 -33.78 -14.35
C GLY A 732 -12.48 -32.33 -14.85
N VAL A 733 -12.13 -31.37 -13.99
CA VAL A 733 -11.79 -30.01 -14.40
C VAL A 733 -10.28 -29.93 -14.63
N MET A 734 -9.87 -29.25 -15.71
CA MET A 734 -8.47 -28.91 -15.92
C MET A 734 -8.12 -27.68 -15.08
N VAL A 735 -7.04 -27.77 -14.29
CA VAL A 735 -6.54 -26.65 -13.48
C VAL A 735 -5.26 -26.13 -14.11
N GLY A 736 -5.27 -24.87 -14.55
CA GLY A 736 -4.08 -24.17 -15.04
C GLY A 736 -3.31 -23.55 -13.87
N ALA A 737 -1.99 -23.70 -13.85
CA ALA A 737 -1.07 -23.05 -12.92
C ALA A 737 0.17 -22.56 -13.66
N GLN A 738 0.76 -21.46 -13.18
CA GLN A 738 1.94 -20.84 -13.77
C GLN A 738 2.98 -20.54 -12.70
N PHE A 739 4.16 -21.16 -12.81
CA PHE A 739 5.31 -20.85 -11.96
C PHE A 739 6.30 -20.00 -12.74
N ILE A 740 6.62 -18.84 -12.20
CA ILE A 740 7.61 -17.91 -12.76
C ILE A 740 8.87 -18.01 -11.91
N PHE A 741 10.02 -18.17 -12.55
CA PHE A 741 11.32 -18.11 -11.89
C PHE A 741 12.24 -17.11 -12.59
N GLU A 742 13.21 -16.60 -11.85
CA GLU A 742 14.22 -15.64 -12.31
C GLU A 742 15.60 -16.29 -12.19
N ASN A 743 16.42 -16.11 -13.21
CA ASN A 743 17.84 -16.42 -13.16
C ASN A 743 18.57 -15.32 -12.37
N ILE A 744 18.83 -15.56 -11.11
CA ILE A 744 19.59 -14.66 -10.22
C ILE A 744 21.09 -14.98 -10.21
N GLY A 745 21.51 -15.99 -10.95
CA GLY A 745 22.90 -16.40 -11.09
C GLY A 745 23.69 -15.54 -12.09
N THR A 746 24.89 -16.00 -12.43
CA THR A 746 25.81 -15.29 -13.34
C THR A 746 25.99 -15.99 -14.68
N ARG A 747 25.35 -17.15 -14.89
CA ARG A 747 25.39 -17.96 -16.10
C ARG A 747 24.01 -18.21 -16.66
N PRO A 748 23.86 -18.47 -17.99
CA PRO A 748 22.58 -18.87 -18.55
C PRO A 748 22.04 -20.15 -17.89
N LEU A 749 20.73 -20.24 -17.66
CA LEU A 749 20.02 -21.42 -17.19
C LEU A 749 19.26 -22.08 -18.32
N GLU A 750 19.23 -23.40 -18.36
CA GLU A 750 18.41 -24.18 -19.28
C GLU A 750 17.60 -25.20 -18.48
N VAL A 751 16.27 -25.21 -18.68
CA VAL A 751 15.38 -26.19 -18.03
C VAL A 751 15.43 -27.48 -18.84
N GLU A 752 16.06 -28.51 -18.31
CA GLU A 752 16.19 -29.81 -18.94
C GLU A 752 14.89 -30.61 -18.85
N LEU A 753 14.30 -30.64 -17.67
CA LEU A 753 13.11 -31.44 -17.40
C LEU A 753 12.26 -30.80 -16.29
N VAL A 754 10.95 -30.85 -16.43
CA VAL A 754 10.02 -30.64 -15.33
C VAL A 754 9.30 -31.95 -15.04
N SER A 755 9.53 -32.50 -13.86
CA SER A 755 9.02 -33.81 -13.46
C SER A 755 7.86 -33.67 -12.46
N ALA A 756 6.73 -34.29 -12.79
CA ALA A 756 5.53 -34.36 -11.94
C ALA A 756 4.74 -35.65 -12.24
N CYS A 757 3.49 -35.77 -11.74
CA CYS A 757 2.65 -36.91 -12.04
C CYS A 757 2.19 -36.93 -13.52
N GLU A 758 1.85 -38.10 -14.05
CA GLU A 758 1.24 -38.26 -15.41
C GLU A 758 -0.10 -37.51 -15.56
N CYS A 759 -0.65 -36.99 -14.49
CA CYS A 759 -1.87 -36.20 -14.44
C CYS A 759 -1.66 -34.73 -14.82
N MET A 760 -0.43 -34.32 -15.15
CA MET A 760 -0.07 -32.96 -15.51
C MET A 760 0.47 -32.88 -16.94
N ASN A 761 -0.05 -31.94 -17.70
CA ASN A 761 0.57 -31.51 -18.95
C ASN A 761 1.36 -30.25 -18.66
N ILE A 762 2.69 -30.30 -18.87
CA ILE A 762 3.59 -29.24 -18.46
C ILE A 762 4.31 -28.70 -19.67
N LYS A 763 4.37 -27.36 -19.75
CA LYS A 763 5.18 -26.64 -20.72
C LYS A 763 6.21 -25.79 -20.00
N TRP A 764 7.43 -25.80 -20.49
CA TRP A 764 8.53 -25.01 -19.93
C TRP A 764 9.38 -24.43 -21.06
N PRO A 765 10.18 -23.38 -20.79
CA PRO A 765 11.06 -22.81 -21.79
C PRO A 765 12.17 -23.78 -22.18
N HIS A 766 12.39 -23.94 -23.48
CA HIS A 766 13.49 -24.73 -24.06
C HIS A 766 14.67 -23.85 -24.52
N GLU A 767 14.55 -22.53 -24.32
CA GLU A 767 15.59 -21.56 -24.63
C GLU A 767 16.41 -21.26 -23.37
N GLU A 768 17.68 -20.88 -23.55
CA GLU A 768 18.49 -20.40 -22.44
C GLU A 768 17.92 -19.14 -21.81
N ILE A 769 17.85 -19.11 -20.49
CA ILE A 769 17.38 -17.95 -19.70
C ILE A 769 18.61 -17.24 -19.17
N LEU A 770 18.88 -16.04 -19.70
CA LEU A 770 20.06 -15.26 -19.35
C LEU A 770 19.98 -14.70 -17.92
N PRO A 771 21.11 -14.35 -17.29
CA PRO A 771 21.12 -13.70 -15.98
C PRO A 771 20.21 -12.47 -15.92
N GLY A 772 19.30 -12.42 -14.95
CA GLY A 772 18.27 -11.37 -14.79
C GLY A 772 17.01 -11.58 -15.64
N GLU A 773 16.92 -12.59 -16.47
CA GLU A 773 15.70 -12.96 -17.21
C GLU A 773 14.84 -13.95 -16.42
N SER A 774 13.57 -14.02 -16.80
CA SER A 774 12.58 -14.91 -16.17
C SER A 774 12.12 -16.01 -17.11
N GLY A 775 11.93 -17.21 -16.55
CA GLY A 775 11.31 -18.34 -17.23
C GLY A 775 9.90 -18.62 -16.69
N LEU A 776 9.02 -19.17 -17.53
CA LEU A 776 7.64 -19.51 -17.21
C LEU A 776 7.42 -21.02 -17.38
N ILE A 777 6.90 -21.67 -16.33
CA ILE A 777 6.43 -23.07 -16.39
C ILE A 777 4.92 -23.04 -16.31
N GLU A 778 4.24 -23.54 -17.36
CA GLU A 778 2.80 -23.67 -17.42
C GLU A 778 2.37 -25.11 -17.16
N ILE A 779 1.39 -25.29 -16.31
CA ILE A 779 0.89 -26.58 -15.89
C ILE A 779 -0.62 -26.63 -16.09
N ASP A 780 -1.07 -27.65 -16.86
CA ASP A 780 -2.47 -28.03 -16.94
C ASP A 780 -2.65 -29.35 -16.20
N TYR A 781 -3.23 -29.28 -15.00
CA TYR A 781 -3.48 -30.43 -14.14
C TYR A 781 -4.86 -31.03 -14.39
N ASP A 782 -4.89 -32.32 -14.76
CA ASP A 782 -6.12 -33.08 -14.94
C ASP A 782 -6.60 -33.69 -13.64
N THR A 783 -7.76 -33.28 -13.15
CA THR A 783 -8.30 -33.73 -11.86
C THR A 783 -9.14 -35.00 -11.92
N ARG A 784 -9.24 -35.69 -13.10
CA ARG A 784 -10.16 -36.82 -13.31
C ARG A 784 -9.88 -38.04 -12.42
N SER A 785 -8.72 -38.19 -11.87
CA SER A 785 -8.30 -39.36 -11.11
C SER A 785 -7.97 -39.09 -9.65
N TYR A 786 -8.36 -37.92 -9.12
CA TYR A 786 -8.05 -37.54 -7.74
C TYR A 786 -9.23 -36.88 -7.02
N LYS A 787 -9.39 -37.21 -5.74
CA LYS A 787 -10.40 -36.63 -4.84
C LYS A 787 -9.77 -36.32 -3.49
N GLY A 788 -10.14 -35.19 -2.90
CA GLY A 788 -9.66 -34.75 -1.60
C GLY A 788 -8.63 -33.62 -1.68
N ASP A 789 -7.94 -33.39 -0.58
CA ASP A 789 -6.87 -32.43 -0.49
C ASP A 789 -5.66 -32.92 -1.31
N MET A 790 -5.16 -32.10 -2.19
CA MET A 790 -4.10 -32.43 -3.13
C MET A 790 -2.86 -31.60 -2.84
N VAL A 791 -1.73 -32.29 -2.73
CA VAL A 791 -0.39 -31.68 -2.75
C VAL A 791 0.41 -32.41 -3.81
N LYS A 792 0.94 -31.66 -4.76
CA LYS A 792 1.82 -32.22 -5.82
C LYS A 792 3.14 -31.48 -5.82
N ASP A 793 4.19 -32.25 -5.65
CA ASP A 793 5.55 -31.80 -5.83
C ASP A 793 5.89 -31.80 -7.33
N ILE A 794 6.56 -30.77 -7.78
CA ILE A 794 7.00 -30.57 -9.15
C ILE A 794 8.48 -30.24 -9.10
N ASP A 795 9.30 -31.15 -9.60
CA ASP A 795 10.72 -30.96 -9.64
C ASP A 795 11.12 -30.32 -10.96
N VAL A 796 11.79 -29.18 -10.89
CA VAL A 796 12.34 -28.44 -12.02
C VAL A 796 13.84 -28.69 -12.05
N ILE A 797 14.27 -29.41 -13.07
CA ILE A 797 15.64 -29.87 -13.26
C ILE A 797 16.30 -29.02 -14.34
N PHE A 798 17.41 -28.41 -14.03
CA PHE A 798 18.20 -27.61 -14.96
C PHE A 798 19.41 -28.39 -15.44
N SER A 799 19.80 -28.24 -16.70
CA SER A 799 21.02 -28.84 -17.27
C SER A 799 22.29 -28.27 -16.62
N ASN A 800 22.19 -27.16 -15.91
CA ASN A 800 23.30 -26.57 -15.17
C ASN A 800 23.69 -27.46 -13.97
N LEU A 801 25.00 -27.65 -13.80
CA LEU A 801 25.54 -28.49 -12.74
C LEU A 801 25.93 -27.65 -11.51
N ASP A 802 25.75 -28.21 -10.32
CA ASP A 802 26.28 -27.70 -9.07
C ASP A 802 27.83 -27.88 -8.99
N GLY A 803 28.45 -27.36 -7.91
CA GLY A 803 29.89 -27.49 -7.69
C GLY A 803 30.40 -28.93 -7.49
N LYS A 804 29.49 -29.93 -7.40
CA LYS A 804 29.78 -31.35 -7.26
C LYS A 804 29.48 -32.16 -8.53
N GLY A 805 28.96 -31.49 -9.57
CA GLY A 805 28.65 -32.12 -10.86
C GLY A 805 27.24 -32.74 -10.94
N TYR A 806 26.30 -32.35 -10.05
CA TYR A 806 24.91 -32.78 -10.13
C TYR A 806 24.07 -31.66 -10.73
N PRO A 807 22.97 -31.97 -11.48
CA PRO A 807 22.04 -31.00 -11.99
C PRO A 807 21.43 -30.12 -10.85
N LEU A 808 21.22 -28.85 -11.14
CA LEU A 808 20.47 -27.98 -10.21
C LEU A 808 19.00 -28.38 -10.22
N VAL A 809 18.44 -28.61 -9.06
CA VAL A 809 17.03 -28.99 -8.90
C VAL A 809 16.34 -28.03 -7.94
N LYS A 810 15.20 -27.50 -8.37
CA LYS A 810 14.27 -26.77 -7.53
C LYS A 810 12.94 -27.50 -7.48
N GLN A 811 12.36 -27.58 -6.29
CA GLN A 811 11.04 -28.17 -6.09
C GLN A 811 10.02 -27.06 -5.85
N VAL A 812 8.93 -27.09 -6.60
CA VAL A 812 7.76 -26.23 -6.37
C VAL A 812 6.53 -27.10 -6.13
N LYS A 813 5.51 -26.52 -5.51
CA LYS A 813 4.32 -27.28 -5.07
C LYS A 813 3.05 -26.67 -5.64
N LEU A 814 2.17 -27.55 -6.14
CA LEU A 814 0.80 -27.21 -6.48
C LEU A 814 -0.12 -27.86 -5.45
N VAL A 815 -0.90 -27.06 -4.73
CA VAL A 815 -1.84 -27.52 -3.72
C VAL A 815 -3.26 -27.10 -4.05
N GLY A 816 -4.23 -27.89 -3.65
CA GLY A 816 -5.64 -27.56 -3.87
C GLY A 816 -6.54 -28.67 -3.38
N LYS A 817 -7.82 -28.54 -3.66
CA LYS A 817 -8.82 -29.52 -3.30
C LYS A 817 -9.64 -29.95 -4.49
N ILE A 818 -9.78 -31.23 -4.68
CA ILE A 818 -10.56 -31.82 -5.76
C ILE A 818 -11.73 -32.57 -5.15
N ASP A 819 -12.85 -32.25 -5.63
CA ASP A 819 -14.06 -32.76 -5.12
C ASP A 819 -14.68 -33.79 -6.05
#